data_b7a4e7c33dfec5cd74f7656e34a5c129
#
_entry.id   b7a4e7c33dfec5cd74f7656e34a5c129
#
_cell.length_a   1.000
_cell.length_b   1.000
_cell.length_c   1.000
_cell.angle_alpha   90.00
_cell.angle_beta   90.00
_cell.angle_gamma   90.00
#
_symmetry.space_group_name_H-M   'P 1'
#
loop_
_entity.id
_entity.type
_entity.pdbx_description
1 polymer ?
#
loop_
_entity_poly.entity_id
_entity_poly.type
_entity_poly.pdbx_seq_one_letter_code
_entity_poly.pdbx_strand_id
1 'polypeptide(L)'
;MANAPSLFSLDRLEASLFRLRIPILALLLAFTAVLSYFALQLRMDAGFEKQMPTHHEYIDTFKQYRDDVLGANRLNIVLRARKGSIWTKEGLTRLSEMTQAVMFLPNISRLGVQSLWTPNTFVNEITEEGFRADPVIPGTVIPSALTPETIEQIRNTAVNGGFVGTLISRNQDSAMIVAEINEFDAKGDKVDYLAYNKLLNDLRAKYENADFEVQIIGFAKQIGDVADGAEGVLKFCAMALLLTTIAVYWYCRSLPFTLLPVACSLVSLVWQFGTLRLLGYGLDPLAVLVPFLVFAIGVSHGVQQINTIVRGIASGQSCEAAARASFKGLLIPGVLALVTALVSFVTLVMIPIPMVRELAITASIGVGYKIITNLVMLPLAASLLKVGKTYADSAMRAQQARGRWLAVLSRSAQPRVARSIVVITLLVLAGSAWYSHDRLVGTLQPGAPELHADARYNRDARWIADNYGNGLDWLTVILSTPSNSCDNVSFGRYQDQFDTVMRHVPGVLSVSSFADQMKIYNEGYNEGNPAMFTVPLDAANYAALAVEIGRVRGFLSKDCNMLASHLFLADHKAATINGVIQAVKTYRDQHKLAGLEIRLAAGNAGVIAAVNDEVEKSELPMMLYVYGAIVLLVFAVYRDWRAIIACCLPLTVATFIGYAFMKQLQIGLTVATLPVMVLAVGIGVDYAFYIYNRLQLHLAAGLPIEQALHNAIQEVGIATIFTAITLAIGVATWSFSDLKFQADMGKLLAFMFLVNLVMAMTALPAFAVVLEKMFPRKSPIKLNSALAH
;
A
#
# COMPACT_ATOMS: atom_id res chain seq x y z
N MET A 1 4.00 47.93 -33.68
CA MET A 1 4.02 46.53 -34.09
C MET A 1 2.81 45.86 -33.47
N ALA A 2 1.78 45.57 -34.27
CA ALA A 2 0.52 45.02 -33.89
C ALA A 2 0.77 43.56 -33.38
N ASN A 3 0.32 43.24 -32.16
CA ASN A 3 0.33 41.88 -31.62
C ASN A 3 -0.47 40.94 -32.56
N ALA A 4 0.20 39.95 -33.14
CA ALA A 4 -0.47 38.84 -33.78
C ALA A 4 -1.47 38.20 -32.79
N PRO A 5 -2.73 37.96 -33.19
CA PRO A 5 -3.71 37.35 -32.29
C PRO A 5 -3.28 35.91 -31.99
N SER A 6 -2.92 35.66 -30.73
CA SER A 6 -2.69 34.29 -30.26
C SER A 6 -3.95 33.47 -30.54
N LEU A 7 -3.81 32.33 -31.24
CA LEU A 7 -4.88 31.43 -31.64
C LEU A 7 -5.73 30.91 -30.47
N PHE A 8 -5.26 31.09 -29.24
CA PHE A 8 -5.93 30.72 -27.99
C PHE A 8 -6.06 31.95 -27.08
N SER A 9 -7.01 32.84 -27.33
CA SER A 9 -7.39 33.81 -26.30
C SER A 9 -8.43 33.18 -25.36
N LEU A 10 -8.20 33.29 -24.02
CA LEU A 10 -9.06 32.75 -22.98
C LEU A 10 -10.53 33.21 -23.16
N ASP A 11 -10.71 34.46 -23.65
CA ASP A 11 -12.00 35.05 -23.98
C ASP A 11 -12.76 34.34 -25.11
N ARG A 12 -12.05 33.87 -26.15
CA ARG A 12 -12.69 33.10 -27.21
C ARG A 12 -13.09 31.72 -26.74
N LEU A 13 -12.25 31.05 -25.94
CA LEU A 13 -12.53 29.75 -25.36
C LEU A 13 -13.76 29.83 -24.45
N GLU A 14 -13.81 30.79 -23.53
CA GLU A 14 -14.95 31.04 -22.66
C GLU A 14 -16.23 31.32 -23.44
N ALA A 15 -16.20 32.25 -24.40
CA ALA A 15 -17.35 32.59 -25.21
C ALA A 15 -17.90 31.38 -25.97
N SER A 16 -17.02 30.54 -26.55
CA SER A 16 -17.42 29.31 -27.23
C SER A 16 -18.04 28.28 -26.32
N LEU A 17 -17.43 28.01 -25.16
CA LEU A 17 -17.92 27.03 -24.18
C LEU A 17 -19.29 27.41 -23.62
N PHE A 18 -19.49 28.69 -23.24
CA PHE A 18 -20.76 29.13 -22.68
C PHE A 18 -21.86 29.30 -23.72
N ARG A 19 -21.51 29.57 -24.99
CA ARG A 19 -22.48 29.55 -26.10
C ARG A 19 -22.99 28.15 -26.37
N LEU A 20 -22.13 27.13 -26.28
CA LEU A 20 -22.43 25.73 -26.56
C LEU A 20 -22.70 24.94 -25.26
N ARG A 21 -23.02 25.59 -24.14
CA ARG A 21 -23.14 24.95 -22.81
C ARG A 21 -24.11 23.77 -22.78
N ILE A 22 -25.29 23.88 -23.42
CA ILE A 22 -26.29 22.82 -23.41
C ILE A 22 -25.80 21.60 -24.20
N PRO A 23 -25.34 21.71 -25.48
CA PRO A 23 -24.85 20.54 -26.20
C PRO A 23 -23.61 19.94 -25.55
N ILE A 24 -22.73 20.74 -24.94
CA ILE A 24 -21.56 20.21 -24.21
C ILE A 24 -22.02 19.41 -22.98
N LEU A 25 -22.92 19.94 -22.18
CA LEU A 25 -23.45 19.21 -21.02
C LEU A 25 -24.19 17.93 -21.41
N ALA A 26 -24.95 17.95 -22.52
CA ALA A 26 -25.62 16.77 -23.06
C ALA A 26 -24.60 15.71 -23.51
N LEU A 27 -23.52 16.11 -24.19
CA LEU A 27 -22.43 15.22 -24.58
C LEU A 27 -21.74 14.59 -23.36
N LEU A 28 -21.43 15.38 -22.33
CA LEU A 28 -20.80 14.91 -21.11
C LEU A 28 -21.72 13.92 -20.34
N LEU A 29 -23.04 14.16 -20.34
CA LEU A 29 -24.02 13.23 -19.77
C LEU A 29 -24.11 11.92 -20.56
N ALA A 30 -24.11 12.00 -21.91
CA ALA A 30 -24.07 10.80 -22.76
C ALA A 30 -22.80 10.00 -22.51
N PHE A 31 -21.64 10.67 -22.43
CA PHE A 31 -20.37 10.04 -22.08
C PHE A 31 -20.43 9.37 -20.70
N THR A 32 -21.08 10.04 -19.72
CA THR A 32 -21.29 9.45 -18.38
C THR A 32 -22.12 8.18 -18.46
N ALA A 33 -23.20 8.16 -19.25
CA ALA A 33 -24.05 6.98 -19.40
C ALA A 33 -23.28 5.79 -19.98
N VAL A 34 -22.45 6.03 -21.01
CA VAL A 34 -21.61 4.98 -21.62
C VAL A 34 -20.60 4.44 -20.59
N LEU A 35 -19.87 5.31 -19.91
CA LEU A 35 -18.86 4.87 -18.94
C LEU A 35 -19.48 4.26 -17.69
N SER A 36 -20.72 4.60 -17.32
CA SER A 36 -21.45 3.93 -16.25
C SER A 36 -21.66 2.46 -16.53
N TYR A 37 -21.96 2.08 -17.78
CA TYR A 37 -22.11 0.68 -18.17
C TYR A 37 -20.83 -0.14 -17.94
N PHE A 38 -19.68 0.44 -18.29
CA PHE A 38 -18.38 -0.22 -18.06
C PHE A 38 -17.98 -0.20 -16.58
N ALA A 39 -18.27 0.88 -15.87
CA ALA A 39 -17.97 1.01 -14.44
C ALA A 39 -18.66 -0.07 -13.60
N LEU A 40 -19.89 -0.44 -13.94
CA LEU A 40 -20.64 -1.51 -13.26
C LEU A 40 -20.05 -2.92 -13.47
N GLN A 41 -19.15 -3.09 -14.43
CA GLN A 41 -18.47 -4.37 -14.72
C GLN A 41 -17.08 -4.45 -14.08
N LEU A 42 -16.67 -3.42 -13.35
CA LEU A 42 -15.38 -3.42 -12.68
C LEU A 42 -15.36 -4.48 -11.57
N ARG A 43 -14.27 -5.28 -11.51
CA ARG A 43 -14.08 -6.34 -10.52
C ARG A 43 -12.86 -6.06 -9.67
N MET A 44 -12.86 -6.60 -8.45
CA MET A 44 -11.65 -6.67 -7.64
C MET A 44 -10.65 -7.61 -8.31
N ASP A 45 -9.40 -7.21 -8.34
CA ASP A 45 -8.30 -7.97 -8.93
C ASP A 45 -7.09 -7.92 -7.98
N ALA A 46 -7.14 -8.80 -6.97
CA ALA A 46 -6.06 -9.00 -6.02
C ALA A 46 -5.21 -10.19 -6.46
N GLY A 47 -3.90 -10.02 -6.51
CA GLY A 47 -2.97 -11.10 -6.89
C GLY A 47 -1.62 -10.96 -6.21
N PHE A 48 -1.02 -12.08 -5.81
CA PHE A 48 0.30 -12.12 -5.20
C PHE A 48 1.38 -11.52 -6.11
N GLU A 49 1.31 -11.82 -7.41
CA GLU A 49 2.27 -11.32 -8.39
C GLU A 49 2.29 -9.79 -8.50
N LYS A 50 1.16 -9.11 -8.19
CA LYS A 50 1.08 -7.64 -8.24
C LYS A 50 1.89 -6.95 -7.14
N GLN A 51 2.19 -7.65 -6.07
CA GLN A 51 3.02 -7.14 -4.97
C GLN A 51 4.51 -7.28 -5.27
N MET A 52 4.89 -8.16 -6.20
CA MET A 52 6.29 -8.43 -6.51
C MET A 52 6.91 -7.32 -7.37
N PRO A 53 8.06 -6.75 -6.96
CA PRO A 53 8.81 -5.84 -7.82
C PRO A 53 9.24 -6.52 -9.12
N THR A 54 9.17 -5.79 -10.22
CA THR A 54 9.70 -6.27 -11.51
C THR A 54 11.22 -6.05 -11.55
N HIS A 55 11.96 -7.05 -12.04
CA HIS A 55 13.44 -6.97 -12.21
C HIS A 55 14.24 -6.78 -10.91
N HIS A 56 13.77 -7.37 -9.83
CA HIS A 56 14.54 -7.42 -8.57
C HIS A 56 15.26 -8.77 -8.44
N GLU A 57 16.52 -8.79 -7.99
CA GLU A 57 17.35 -10.01 -7.83
C GLU A 57 16.60 -11.15 -7.14
N TYR A 58 15.88 -10.85 -6.04
CA TYR A 58 15.15 -11.86 -5.27
C TYR A 58 13.94 -12.41 -6.02
N ILE A 59 13.26 -11.57 -6.75
CA ILE A 59 12.08 -11.96 -7.53
C ILE A 59 12.48 -12.73 -8.78
N ASP A 60 13.57 -12.37 -9.43
CA ASP A 60 14.10 -13.09 -10.59
C ASP A 60 14.58 -14.48 -10.17
N THR A 61 15.25 -14.59 -9.01
CA THR A 61 15.63 -15.87 -8.39
C THR A 61 14.38 -16.71 -8.08
N PHE A 62 13.36 -16.11 -7.43
CA PHE A 62 12.11 -16.81 -7.14
C PHE A 62 11.43 -17.35 -8.41
N LYS A 63 11.33 -16.54 -9.46
CA LYS A 63 10.70 -16.94 -10.73
C LYS A 63 11.46 -18.06 -11.41
N GLN A 64 12.80 -18.02 -11.37
CA GLN A 64 13.64 -19.03 -12.01
C GLN A 64 13.50 -20.41 -11.36
N TYR A 65 13.38 -20.46 -10.04
CA TYR A 65 13.33 -21.72 -9.29
C TYR A 65 11.95 -22.02 -8.69
N ARG A 66 10.90 -21.33 -9.15
CA ARG A 66 9.53 -21.42 -8.63
C ARG A 66 9.00 -22.85 -8.57
N ASP A 67 9.30 -23.66 -9.59
CA ASP A 67 8.81 -25.03 -9.72
C ASP A 67 9.58 -26.03 -8.84
N ASP A 68 10.80 -25.67 -8.44
CA ASP A 68 11.70 -26.52 -7.65
C ASP A 68 11.66 -26.21 -6.15
N VAL A 69 11.36 -24.98 -5.74
CA VAL A 69 11.28 -24.58 -4.34
C VAL A 69 9.86 -24.76 -3.78
N LEU A 70 9.73 -24.62 -2.45
CA LEU A 70 8.43 -24.59 -1.79
C LEU A 70 7.60 -23.40 -2.30
N GLY A 71 6.35 -23.65 -2.68
CA GLY A 71 5.44 -22.64 -3.19
C GLY A 71 5.16 -21.55 -2.15
N ALA A 72 5.08 -20.29 -2.60
CA ALA A 72 4.77 -19.16 -1.73
C ALA A 72 3.32 -19.18 -1.20
N ASN A 73 2.41 -19.89 -1.87
CA ASN A 73 0.99 -19.97 -1.51
C ASN A 73 0.69 -21.18 -0.61
N ARG A 74 1.41 -21.24 0.51
CA ARG A 74 1.23 -22.27 1.53
C ARG A 74 0.12 -21.90 2.48
N LEU A 75 -0.67 -22.87 2.90
CA LEU A 75 -1.76 -22.77 3.84
C LEU A 75 -1.46 -23.67 5.06
N ASN A 76 -1.46 -23.07 6.26
CA ASN A 76 -1.31 -23.79 7.51
C ASN A 76 -2.63 -23.68 8.26
N ILE A 77 -3.23 -24.83 8.58
CA ILE A 77 -4.49 -24.96 9.32
C ILE A 77 -4.22 -25.75 10.56
N VAL A 78 -4.50 -25.18 11.72
CA VAL A 78 -4.23 -25.79 13.02
C VAL A 78 -5.56 -26.08 13.72
N LEU A 79 -5.72 -27.32 14.18
CA LEU A 79 -6.76 -27.72 15.10
C LEU A 79 -6.18 -27.74 16.52
N ARG A 80 -6.69 -26.86 17.38
CA ARG A 80 -6.25 -26.71 18.77
C ARG A 80 -7.32 -27.12 19.76
N ALA A 81 -6.98 -27.96 20.73
CA ALA A 81 -7.83 -28.20 21.91
C ALA A 81 -7.75 -26.99 22.85
N ARG A 82 -8.89 -26.38 23.17
CA ARG A 82 -8.94 -25.22 24.09
C ARG A 82 -8.52 -25.58 25.52
N LYS A 83 -8.70 -26.85 25.88
CA LYS A 83 -8.28 -27.41 27.16
C LYS A 83 -7.70 -28.82 26.96
N GLY A 84 -6.59 -29.09 27.61
CA GLY A 84 -5.97 -30.41 27.57
C GLY A 84 -5.10 -30.62 26.32
N SER A 85 -5.18 -31.80 25.72
CA SER A 85 -4.31 -32.25 24.63
C SER A 85 -5.11 -32.62 23.39
N ILE A 86 -4.46 -32.55 22.21
CA ILE A 86 -5.04 -33.01 20.93
C ILE A 86 -5.17 -34.58 20.91
N TRP A 87 -4.43 -35.28 21.74
CA TRP A 87 -4.36 -36.73 21.80
C TRP A 87 -5.61 -37.33 22.47
N THR A 88 -6.76 -37.04 21.89
CA THR A 88 -8.07 -37.58 22.27
C THR A 88 -8.74 -38.19 21.04
N LYS A 89 -9.66 -39.12 21.28
CA LYS A 89 -10.43 -39.73 20.17
C LYS A 89 -11.14 -38.63 19.36
N GLU A 90 -11.75 -37.67 20.03
CA GLU A 90 -12.46 -36.57 19.37
C GLU A 90 -11.48 -35.65 18.58
N GLY A 91 -10.35 -35.28 19.19
CA GLY A 91 -9.33 -34.44 18.55
C GLY A 91 -8.76 -35.08 17.28
N LEU A 92 -8.34 -36.35 17.36
CA LEU A 92 -7.79 -37.07 16.19
C LEU A 92 -8.86 -37.37 15.12
N THR A 93 -10.12 -37.67 15.51
CA THR A 93 -11.22 -37.85 14.56
C THR A 93 -11.49 -36.55 13.81
N ARG A 94 -11.60 -35.43 14.54
CA ARG A 94 -11.83 -34.09 13.95
C ARG A 94 -10.68 -33.65 13.05
N LEU A 95 -9.44 -33.96 13.45
CA LEU A 95 -8.25 -33.71 12.60
C LEU A 95 -8.32 -34.51 11.30
N SER A 96 -8.76 -35.80 11.36
CA SER A 96 -8.94 -36.62 10.17
C SER A 96 -9.96 -36.04 9.22
N GLU A 97 -11.14 -35.69 9.72
CA GLU A 97 -12.21 -35.09 8.94
C GLU A 97 -11.78 -33.76 8.33
N MET A 98 -11.11 -32.91 9.10
CA MET A 98 -10.59 -31.63 8.63
C MET A 98 -9.49 -31.83 7.58
N THR A 99 -8.59 -32.81 7.74
CA THR A 99 -7.57 -33.17 6.72
C THR A 99 -8.23 -33.57 5.41
N GLN A 100 -9.26 -34.41 5.45
CA GLN A 100 -10.00 -34.78 4.25
C GLN A 100 -10.68 -33.56 3.60
N ALA A 101 -11.34 -32.72 4.41
CA ALA A 101 -11.98 -31.50 3.90
C ALA A 101 -10.97 -30.57 3.21
N VAL A 102 -9.75 -30.42 3.76
CA VAL A 102 -8.68 -29.62 3.16
C VAL A 102 -8.19 -30.24 1.85
N MET A 103 -8.00 -31.56 1.77
CA MET A 103 -7.59 -32.26 0.54
C MET A 103 -8.55 -32.04 -0.63
N PHE A 104 -9.83 -31.81 -0.33
CA PHE A 104 -10.88 -31.61 -1.34
C PHE A 104 -11.21 -30.14 -1.60
N LEU A 105 -10.51 -29.19 -0.97
CA LEU A 105 -10.62 -27.78 -1.36
C LEU A 105 -10.14 -27.57 -2.82
N PRO A 106 -10.74 -26.64 -3.55
CA PRO A 106 -10.31 -26.31 -4.91
C PRO A 106 -8.82 -25.96 -4.96
N ASN A 107 -8.15 -26.30 -6.03
CA ASN A 107 -6.75 -25.95 -6.32
C ASN A 107 -5.72 -26.46 -5.30
N ILE A 108 -6.08 -27.33 -4.38
CA ILE A 108 -5.13 -27.94 -3.45
C ILE A 108 -4.34 -29.05 -4.19
N SER A 109 -3.04 -29.04 -4.05
CA SER A 109 -2.16 -30.15 -4.39
C SER A 109 -2.36 -31.29 -3.38
N ARG A 110 -3.21 -32.28 -3.73
CA ARG A 110 -3.60 -33.34 -2.79
C ARG A 110 -2.41 -34.12 -2.25
N LEU A 111 -1.43 -34.39 -3.11
CA LEU A 111 -0.20 -35.12 -2.72
C LEU A 111 0.72 -34.28 -1.84
N GLY A 112 0.57 -32.95 -1.87
CA GLY A 112 1.33 -32.00 -1.05
C GLY A 112 0.70 -31.73 0.30
N VAL A 113 -0.50 -32.27 0.60
CA VAL A 113 -1.12 -32.08 1.91
C VAL A 113 -0.38 -32.95 2.94
N GLN A 114 0.09 -32.30 4.01
CA GLN A 114 0.74 -32.97 5.15
C GLN A 114 -0.09 -32.80 6.42
N SER A 115 -0.34 -33.90 7.09
CA SER A 115 -1.03 -33.99 8.37
C SER A 115 -0.63 -35.32 9.02
N LEU A 116 -0.89 -35.51 10.28
CA LEU A 116 -0.69 -36.82 10.93
C LEU A 116 -1.45 -37.98 10.24
N TRP A 117 -2.56 -37.64 9.54
CA TRP A 117 -3.41 -38.61 8.83
C TRP A 117 -3.03 -38.83 7.37
N THR A 118 -1.97 -38.18 6.86
CA THR A 118 -1.57 -38.34 5.46
C THR A 118 -0.42 -39.36 5.31
N PRO A 119 -0.43 -40.18 4.24
CA PRO A 119 0.58 -41.26 4.07
C PRO A 119 2.01 -40.70 3.86
N ASN A 120 2.13 -39.46 3.40
CA ASN A 120 3.41 -38.77 3.21
C ASN A 120 4.01 -38.19 4.50
N THR A 121 3.35 -38.42 5.65
CA THR A 121 3.86 -38.09 6.97
C THR A 121 4.32 -39.39 7.63
N PHE A 122 5.59 -39.69 7.43
CA PHE A 122 6.16 -40.96 7.88
C PHE A 122 7.35 -40.76 8.81
N VAL A 123 7.54 -41.72 9.70
CA VAL A 123 8.72 -41.79 10.58
C VAL A 123 9.68 -42.80 9.94
N ASN A 124 10.92 -42.37 9.85
CA ASN A 124 11.99 -43.23 9.40
C ASN A 124 12.55 -43.98 10.62
N GLU A 125 12.38 -45.30 10.61
CA GLU A 125 12.94 -46.20 11.63
C GLU A 125 14.07 -47.00 11.05
N ILE A 126 15.10 -47.18 11.83
CA ILE A 126 16.21 -48.05 11.48
C ILE A 126 15.98 -49.40 12.18
N THR A 127 15.83 -50.44 11.38
CA THR A 127 15.61 -51.80 11.85
C THR A 127 16.78 -52.69 11.48
N GLU A 128 16.86 -53.90 12.06
CA GLU A 128 17.88 -54.88 11.68
C GLU A 128 17.81 -55.28 10.18
N GLU A 129 16.67 -55.03 9.54
CA GLU A 129 16.43 -55.34 8.10
C GLU A 129 16.71 -54.13 7.19
N GLY A 130 17.06 -52.97 7.75
CA GLY A 130 17.36 -51.75 7.01
C GLY A 130 16.50 -50.56 7.38
N PHE A 131 16.43 -49.60 6.48
CA PHE A 131 15.68 -48.36 6.64
C PHE A 131 14.19 -48.58 6.30
N ARG A 132 13.32 -48.33 7.27
CA ARG A 132 11.87 -48.46 7.13
C ARG A 132 11.16 -47.11 7.33
N ALA A 133 10.27 -46.76 6.44
CA ALA A 133 9.46 -45.56 6.53
C ALA A 133 8.00 -45.95 6.79
N ASP A 134 7.56 -45.71 8.04
CA ASP A 134 6.18 -46.02 8.44
C ASP A 134 5.36 -44.72 8.58
N PRO A 135 4.12 -44.68 8.06
CA PRO A 135 3.23 -43.56 8.31
C PRO A 135 2.99 -43.37 9.83
N VAL A 136 2.94 -42.11 10.32
CA VAL A 136 2.65 -41.82 11.73
C VAL A 136 1.34 -42.49 12.17
N ILE A 137 0.32 -42.45 11.30
CA ILE A 137 -0.92 -43.18 11.49
C ILE A 137 -1.04 -44.20 10.34
N PRO A 138 -0.93 -45.53 10.64
CA PRO A 138 -1.08 -46.54 9.61
C PRO A 138 -2.43 -46.44 8.90
N GLY A 139 -2.47 -46.68 7.60
CA GLY A 139 -3.69 -46.60 6.78
C GLY A 139 -4.80 -47.60 7.19
N THR A 140 -4.48 -48.59 8.04
CA THR A 140 -5.43 -49.55 8.65
C THR A 140 -6.19 -48.94 9.83
N VAL A 141 -5.70 -47.84 10.42
CA VAL A 141 -6.34 -47.13 11.54
C VAL A 141 -7.42 -46.24 11.01
N ILE A 142 -8.63 -46.39 11.48
CA ILE A 142 -9.76 -45.49 11.16
C ILE A 142 -10.20 -44.74 12.43
N PRO A 143 -10.71 -43.49 12.30
CA PRO A 143 -11.09 -42.66 13.47
C PRO A 143 -12.06 -43.33 14.40
N SER A 144 -13.01 -44.14 13.91
CA SER A 144 -14.00 -44.86 14.73
C SER A 144 -13.39 -45.94 15.60
N ALA A 145 -12.26 -46.51 15.20
CA ALA A 145 -11.57 -47.60 15.90
C ALA A 145 -10.47 -47.13 16.87
N LEU A 146 -10.32 -45.84 17.10
CA LEU A 146 -9.32 -45.29 18.01
C LEU A 146 -9.61 -45.74 19.45
N THR A 147 -8.65 -46.46 20.06
CA THR A 147 -8.62 -46.80 21.49
C THR A 147 -7.56 -45.95 22.21
N PRO A 148 -7.60 -45.85 23.56
CA PRO A 148 -6.58 -45.12 24.28
C PRO A 148 -5.16 -45.64 24.01
N GLU A 149 -4.99 -46.95 23.84
CA GLU A 149 -3.70 -47.57 23.55
C GLU A 149 -3.20 -47.18 22.12
N THR A 150 -4.10 -47.18 21.14
CA THR A 150 -3.77 -46.76 19.78
C THR A 150 -3.39 -45.27 19.73
N ILE A 151 -4.09 -44.46 20.48
CA ILE A 151 -3.80 -43.00 20.58
C ILE A 151 -2.41 -42.78 21.16
N GLU A 152 -2.07 -43.52 22.25
CA GLU A 152 -0.74 -43.38 22.86
C GLU A 152 0.38 -43.91 21.95
N GLN A 153 0.14 -44.97 21.18
CA GLN A 153 1.08 -45.42 20.13
C GLN A 153 1.31 -44.35 19.07
N ILE A 154 0.24 -43.76 18.51
CA ILE A 154 0.32 -42.69 17.54
C ILE A 154 1.08 -41.50 18.11
N ARG A 155 0.80 -41.09 19.33
CA ARG A 155 1.51 -40.05 20.03
C ARG A 155 2.99 -40.32 20.14
N ASN A 156 3.37 -41.51 20.59
CA ASN A 156 4.78 -41.87 20.75
C ASN A 156 5.49 -41.92 19.41
N THR A 157 4.88 -42.46 18.37
CA THR A 157 5.40 -42.47 17.01
C THR A 157 5.59 -41.04 16.48
N ALA A 158 4.63 -40.16 16.70
CA ALA A 158 4.72 -38.74 16.25
C ALA A 158 5.78 -37.93 17.02
N VAL A 159 5.92 -38.17 18.32
CA VAL A 159 6.93 -37.53 19.18
C VAL A 159 8.32 -38.00 18.82
N ASN A 160 8.52 -39.31 18.70
CA ASN A 160 9.81 -39.93 18.34
C ASN A 160 10.22 -39.60 16.90
N GLY A 161 9.22 -39.42 15.99
CA GLY A 161 9.46 -39.01 14.61
C GLY A 161 9.80 -37.55 14.43
N GLY A 162 9.94 -36.77 15.52
CA GLY A 162 10.36 -35.36 15.48
C GLY A 162 9.29 -34.39 14.96
N PHE A 163 8.00 -34.73 15.01
CA PHE A 163 6.91 -33.86 14.56
C PHE A 163 6.49 -32.78 15.55
N VAL A 164 7.03 -32.84 16.79
CA VAL A 164 6.80 -31.78 17.77
C VAL A 164 7.52 -30.49 17.34
N GLY A 165 6.78 -29.41 17.28
CA GLY A 165 7.23 -28.12 16.74
C GLY A 165 7.06 -27.97 15.22
N THR A 166 6.62 -29.00 14.50
CA THR A 166 6.35 -28.97 13.06
C THR A 166 4.88 -29.23 12.73
N LEU A 167 4.39 -30.43 12.91
CA LEU A 167 2.98 -30.81 12.75
C LEU A 167 2.21 -30.89 14.07
N ILE A 168 2.92 -30.91 15.20
CA ILE A 168 2.35 -30.91 16.55
C ILE A 168 2.93 -29.71 17.28
N SER A 169 2.12 -28.99 18.04
CA SER A 169 2.60 -27.88 18.88
C SER A 169 3.56 -28.38 19.97
N ARG A 170 4.45 -27.49 20.43
CA ARG A 170 5.39 -27.80 21.51
C ARG A 170 4.73 -28.27 22.80
N ASN A 171 3.53 -27.76 23.08
CA ASN A 171 2.71 -28.15 24.25
C ASN A 171 1.75 -29.32 23.98
N GLN A 172 1.73 -29.86 22.74
CA GLN A 172 0.90 -30.96 22.28
C GLN A 172 -0.63 -30.75 22.47
N ASP A 173 -1.08 -29.49 22.47
CA ASP A 173 -2.50 -29.16 22.49
C ASP A 173 -3.13 -29.05 21.09
N SER A 174 -2.30 -29.10 20.04
CA SER A 174 -2.75 -28.88 18.67
C SER A 174 -1.98 -29.67 17.63
N ALA A 175 -2.60 -29.85 16.47
CA ALA A 175 -1.98 -30.46 15.30
C ALA A 175 -2.26 -29.60 14.04
N MET A 176 -1.26 -29.56 13.15
CA MET A 176 -1.26 -28.74 11.95
C MET A 176 -1.51 -29.59 10.71
N ILE A 177 -2.28 -29.02 9.79
CA ILE A 177 -2.43 -29.46 8.40
C ILE A 177 -1.75 -28.42 7.54
N VAL A 178 -0.83 -28.87 6.70
CA VAL A 178 -0.13 -28.02 5.75
C VAL A 178 -0.61 -28.38 4.34
N ALA A 179 -0.96 -27.38 3.55
CA ALA A 179 -1.40 -27.57 2.18
C ALA A 179 -0.79 -26.50 1.26
N GLU A 180 -0.64 -26.80 -0.01
CA GLU A 180 -0.19 -25.87 -1.04
C GLU A 180 -1.32 -25.63 -2.03
N ILE A 181 -1.59 -24.35 -2.31
CA ILE A 181 -2.61 -23.91 -3.25
C ILE A 181 -1.94 -23.59 -4.59
N ASN A 182 -2.38 -24.23 -5.66
CA ASN A 182 -1.99 -23.89 -7.01
C ASN A 182 -2.64 -22.58 -7.43
N GLU A 183 -1.86 -21.64 -7.98
CA GLU A 183 -2.35 -20.31 -8.39
C GLU A 183 -3.31 -20.33 -9.57
N PHE A 184 -3.23 -21.38 -10.37
CA PHE A 184 -4.09 -21.59 -11.54
C PHE A 184 -4.85 -22.92 -11.38
N ASP A 185 -6.08 -22.92 -11.81
CA ASP A 185 -6.88 -24.14 -11.90
C ASP A 185 -6.48 -24.98 -13.13
N ALA A 186 -7.10 -26.14 -13.28
CA ALA A 186 -6.87 -27.04 -14.42
C ALA A 186 -7.28 -26.41 -15.79
N LYS A 187 -8.02 -25.29 -15.79
CA LYS A 187 -8.42 -24.55 -17.00
C LYS A 187 -7.51 -23.36 -17.28
N GLY A 188 -6.55 -23.06 -16.38
CA GLY A 188 -5.66 -21.91 -16.47
C GLY A 188 -6.25 -20.62 -15.89
N ASP A 189 -7.40 -20.70 -15.22
CA ASP A 189 -7.98 -19.55 -14.53
C ASP A 189 -7.29 -19.32 -13.18
N LYS A 190 -7.07 -18.06 -12.81
CA LYS A 190 -6.50 -17.69 -11.51
C LYS A 190 -7.47 -17.98 -10.37
N VAL A 191 -6.92 -18.32 -9.20
CA VAL A 191 -7.69 -18.51 -7.96
C VAL A 191 -8.42 -17.22 -7.59
N ASP A 192 -9.72 -17.34 -7.36
CA ASP A 192 -10.53 -16.27 -6.73
C ASP A 192 -10.34 -16.33 -5.21
N TYR A 193 -9.47 -15.47 -4.71
CA TYR A 193 -9.13 -15.43 -3.28
C TYR A 193 -10.31 -15.03 -2.38
N LEU A 194 -11.29 -14.27 -2.87
CA LEU A 194 -12.52 -13.94 -2.12
C LEU A 194 -13.39 -15.18 -1.92
N ALA A 195 -13.67 -15.89 -3.00
CA ALA A 195 -14.42 -17.15 -2.94
C ALA A 195 -13.68 -18.17 -2.07
N TYR A 196 -12.35 -18.22 -2.18
CA TYR A 196 -11.52 -19.12 -1.39
C TYR A 196 -11.55 -18.80 0.10
N ASN A 197 -11.51 -17.52 0.47
CA ASN A 197 -11.60 -17.09 1.88
C ASN A 197 -12.92 -17.52 2.51
N LYS A 198 -14.01 -17.45 1.75
CA LYS A 198 -15.31 -17.95 2.21
C LYS A 198 -15.26 -19.45 2.54
N LEU A 199 -14.64 -20.26 1.67
CA LEU A 199 -14.46 -21.70 1.92
C LEU A 199 -13.62 -21.96 3.17
N LEU A 200 -12.55 -21.17 3.41
CA LEU A 200 -11.73 -21.28 4.62
C LEU A 200 -12.49 -20.85 5.87
N ASN A 201 -13.33 -19.83 5.79
CA ASN A 201 -14.18 -19.40 6.89
C ASN A 201 -15.28 -20.43 7.19
N ASP A 202 -15.86 -21.05 6.17
CA ASP A 202 -16.84 -22.14 6.31
C ASP A 202 -16.18 -23.38 6.94
N LEU A 203 -14.94 -23.71 6.53
CA LEU A 203 -14.14 -24.77 7.15
C LEU A 203 -13.92 -24.49 8.63
N ARG A 204 -13.48 -23.27 8.98
CA ARG A 204 -13.32 -22.85 10.38
C ARG A 204 -14.62 -23.00 11.15
N ALA A 205 -15.72 -22.45 10.67
CA ALA A 205 -17.02 -22.52 11.34
C ALA A 205 -17.52 -23.95 11.55
N LYS A 206 -17.21 -24.87 10.63
CA LYS A 206 -17.58 -26.29 10.73
C LYS A 206 -16.84 -27.02 11.85
N TYR A 207 -15.54 -26.75 12.01
CA TYR A 207 -14.67 -27.51 12.93
C TYR A 207 -14.37 -26.81 14.25
N GLU A 208 -14.61 -25.51 14.36
CA GLU A 208 -14.50 -24.76 15.61
C GLU A 208 -15.74 -24.96 16.50
N ASN A 209 -15.52 -25.19 17.80
CA ASN A 209 -16.59 -25.31 18.79
C ASN A 209 -16.12 -24.88 20.19
N ALA A 210 -16.84 -25.26 21.25
CA ALA A 210 -16.49 -24.92 22.63
C ALA A 210 -15.15 -25.56 23.08
N ASP A 211 -14.80 -26.74 22.54
CA ASP A 211 -13.64 -27.52 22.94
C ASP A 211 -12.45 -27.36 22.02
N PHE A 212 -12.69 -27.02 20.73
CA PHE A 212 -11.67 -26.87 19.72
C PHE A 212 -11.72 -25.51 19.04
N GLU A 213 -10.54 -24.97 18.75
CA GLU A 213 -10.30 -23.76 17.99
C GLU A 213 -9.58 -24.10 16.68
N VAL A 214 -9.96 -23.43 15.58
CA VAL A 214 -9.30 -23.58 14.29
C VAL A 214 -8.58 -22.30 13.94
N GLN A 215 -7.26 -22.40 13.74
CA GLN A 215 -6.40 -21.30 13.32
C GLN A 215 -5.98 -21.52 11.86
N ILE A 216 -6.10 -20.47 11.07
CA ILE A 216 -5.81 -20.57 9.63
C ILE A 216 -4.90 -19.39 9.25
N ILE A 217 -3.74 -19.73 8.69
CA ILE A 217 -2.78 -18.76 8.16
C ILE A 217 -2.28 -19.19 6.79
N GLY A 218 -1.84 -18.23 6.01
CA GLY A 218 -1.33 -18.44 4.65
C GLY A 218 -1.73 -17.30 3.74
N PHE A 219 -1.05 -17.19 2.61
CA PHE A 219 -1.24 -16.07 1.68
C PHE A 219 -2.70 -15.94 1.21
N ALA A 220 -3.33 -17.05 0.80
CA ALA A 220 -4.73 -17.04 0.35
C ALA A 220 -5.69 -16.54 1.43
N LYS A 221 -5.46 -16.91 2.70
CA LYS A 221 -6.25 -16.43 3.84
C LYS A 221 -5.99 -14.94 4.11
N GLN A 222 -4.73 -14.52 4.06
CA GLN A 222 -4.34 -13.11 4.26
C GLN A 222 -5.01 -12.20 3.21
N ILE A 223 -4.85 -12.51 1.94
CA ILE A 223 -5.45 -11.73 0.84
C ILE A 223 -6.98 -11.76 0.90
N GLY A 224 -7.55 -12.90 1.25
CA GLY A 224 -8.98 -13.03 1.44
C GLY A 224 -9.51 -12.14 2.57
N ASP A 225 -8.85 -12.11 3.73
CA ASP A 225 -9.23 -11.24 4.85
C ASP A 225 -9.02 -9.75 4.52
N VAL A 226 -7.98 -9.41 3.75
CA VAL A 226 -7.78 -8.05 3.22
C VAL A 226 -8.90 -7.67 2.26
N ALA A 227 -9.31 -8.58 1.39
CA ALA A 227 -10.38 -8.33 0.42
C ALA A 227 -11.75 -8.21 1.10
N ASP A 228 -12.05 -9.02 2.12
CA ASP A 228 -13.25 -8.87 2.97
C ASP A 228 -13.24 -7.51 3.70
N GLY A 229 -12.08 -7.09 4.23
CA GLY A 229 -11.89 -5.76 4.80
C GLY A 229 -12.14 -4.64 3.78
N ALA A 230 -11.79 -4.87 2.51
CA ALA A 230 -12.01 -3.89 1.44
C ALA A 230 -13.50 -3.66 1.13
N GLU A 231 -14.39 -4.63 1.36
CA GLU A 231 -15.85 -4.37 1.31
C GLU A 231 -16.27 -3.33 2.38
N GLY A 232 -15.63 -3.36 3.55
CA GLY A 232 -15.82 -2.36 4.60
C GLY A 232 -15.44 -0.94 4.16
N VAL A 233 -14.46 -0.81 3.26
CA VAL A 233 -14.00 0.50 2.73
C VAL A 233 -15.12 1.26 2.04
N LEU A 234 -16.04 0.58 1.35
CA LEU A 234 -17.21 1.23 0.72
C LEU A 234 -18.09 1.94 1.73
N LYS A 235 -18.24 1.39 2.94
CA LYS A 235 -18.99 2.03 4.03
C LYS A 235 -18.31 3.32 4.48
N PHE A 236 -16.97 3.30 4.64
CA PHE A 236 -16.20 4.48 5.01
C PHE A 236 -16.19 5.52 3.88
N CYS A 237 -16.14 5.11 2.62
CA CYS A 237 -16.29 6.00 1.48
C CYS A 237 -17.67 6.67 1.46
N ALA A 238 -18.75 5.93 1.71
CA ALA A 238 -20.10 6.48 1.80
C ALA A 238 -20.24 7.45 2.98
N MET A 239 -19.68 7.12 4.14
CA MET A 239 -19.65 8.00 5.31
C MET A 239 -18.87 9.29 5.04
N ALA A 240 -17.69 9.17 4.43
CA ALA A 240 -16.87 10.32 4.06
C ALA A 240 -17.57 11.21 3.02
N LEU A 241 -18.24 10.63 2.03
CA LEU A 241 -19.05 11.34 1.05
C LEU A 241 -20.20 12.09 1.73
N LEU A 242 -20.89 11.46 2.68
CA LEU A 242 -21.95 12.09 3.45
C LEU A 242 -21.44 13.26 4.30
N LEU A 243 -20.35 13.05 5.07
CA LEU A 243 -19.74 14.09 5.90
C LEU A 243 -19.23 15.26 5.06
N THR A 244 -18.59 14.96 3.93
CA THR A 244 -18.14 15.99 2.97
C THR A 244 -19.32 16.77 2.41
N THR A 245 -20.41 16.11 2.03
CA THR A 245 -21.62 16.77 1.53
C THR A 245 -22.27 17.66 2.59
N ILE A 246 -22.37 17.18 3.83
CA ILE A 246 -22.87 17.96 4.98
C ILE A 246 -21.99 19.20 5.22
N ALA A 247 -20.66 19.02 5.21
CA ALA A 247 -19.72 20.13 5.39
C ALA A 247 -19.88 21.17 4.26
N VAL A 248 -19.97 20.74 3.00
CA VAL A 248 -20.19 21.64 1.86
C VAL A 248 -21.54 22.36 1.98
N TYR A 249 -22.60 21.64 2.41
CA TYR A 249 -23.89 22.28 2.66
C TYR A 249 -23.83 23.34 3.75
N TRP A 250 -23.16 23.03 4.85
CA TRP A 250 -22.94 24.01 5.93
C TRP A 250 -22.17 25.23 5.46
N TYR A 251 -21.22 25.05 4.54
CA TYR A 251 -20.45 26.12 3.93
C TYR A 251 -21.28 26.95 2.94
N CYS A 252 -21.94 26.29 1.98
CA CYS A 252 -22.69 26.92 0.88
C CYS A 252 -24.07 27.40 1.31
N ARG A 253 -24.72 26.75 2.28
CA ARG A 253 -26.11 27.00 2.71
C ARG A 253 -27.12 27.03 1.55
N SER A 254 -26.87 26.22 0.53
CA SER A 254 -27.71 26.10 -0.67
C SER A 254 -27.61 24.71 -1.23
N LEU A 255 -28.71 24.01 -1.36
CA LEU A 255 -28.74 22.65 -1.88
C LEU A 255 -28.20 22.55 -3.32
N PRO A 256 -28.59 23.43 -4.28
CA PRO A 256 -28.06 23.40 -5.64
C PRO A 256 -26.53 23.60 -5.68
N PHE A 257 -25.98 24.54 -4.92
CA PHE A 257 -24.55 24.79 -4.87
C PHE A 257 -23.77 23.75 -4.06
N THR A 258 -24.41 22.94 -3.25
CA THR A 258 -23.83 21.77 -2.59
C THR A 258 -23.80 20.57 -3.53
N LEU A 259 -24.94 20.26 -4.14
CA LEU A 259 -25.06 19.08 -4.98
C LEU A 259 -24.23 19.18 -6.27
N LEU A 260 -24.03 20.40 -6.81
CA LEU A 260 -23.32 20.57 -8.06
C LEU A 260 -21.85 20.10 -8.01
N PRO A 261 -20.98 20.56 -7.08
CA PRO A 261 -19.60 20.05 -6.99
C PRO A 261 -19.53 18.56 -6.61
N VAL A 262 -20.46 18.09 -5.78
CA VAL A 262 -20.56 16.67 -5.41
C VAL A 262 -20.91 15.83 -6.64
N ALA A 263 -21.93 16.22 -7.43
CA ALA A 263 -22.32 15.53 -8.65
C ALA A 263 -21.19 15.52 -9.69
N CYS A 264 -20.53 16.66 -9.95
CA CYS A 264 -19.38 16.73 -10.86
C CYS A 264 -18.24 15.81 -10.40
N SER A 265 -18.03 15.70 -9.09
CA SER A 265 -17.01 14.80 -8.53
C SER A 265 -17.40 13.34 -8.68
N LEU A 266 -18.67 12.98 -8.49
CA LEU A 266 -19.16 11.62 -8.73
C LEU A 266 -19.08 11.23 -10.21
N VAL A 267 -19.42 12.14 -11.12
CA VAL A 267 -19.29 11.92 -12.57
C VAL A 267 -17.85 11.55 -12.93
N SER A 268 -16.84 12.25 -12.39
CA SER A 268 -15.45 11.90 -12.66
C SER A 268 -15.05 10.53 -12.13
N LEU A 269 -15.64 10.06 -11.01
CA LEU A 269 -15.42 8.69 -10.51
C LEU A 269 -16.00 7.65 -11.46
N VAL A 270 -17.20 7.90 -11.96
CA VAL A 270 -17.81 7.01 -12.97
C VAL A 270 -16.93 6.93 -14.21
N TRP A 271 -16.40 8.06 -14.66
CA TRP A 271 -15.49 8.08 -15.81
C TRP A 271 -14.17 7.35 -15.53
N GLN A 272 -13.63 7.50 -14.33
CA GLN A 272 -12.43 6.79 -13.88
C GLN A 272 -12.65 5.28 -13.91
N PHE A 273 -13.71 4.78 -13.26
CA PHE A 273 -13.99 3.34 -13.20
C PHE A 273 -14.33 2.75 -14.57
N GLY A 274 -15.14 3.45 -15.38
CA GLY A 274 -15.45 3.01 -16.73
C GLY A 274 -14.22 2.91 -17.61
N THR A 275 -13.31 3.89 -17.52
CA THR A 275 -12.05 3.89 -18.28
C THR A 275 -11.10 2.79 -17.83
N LEU A 276 -10.99 2.53 -16.51
CA LEU A 276 -10.19 1.42 -15.99
C LEU A 276 -10.65 0.08 -16.56
N ARG A 277 -11.95 -0.16 -16.57
CA ARG A 277 -12.52 -1.38 -17.15
C ARG A 277 -12.24 -1.50 -18.65
N LEU A 278 -12.35 -0.40 -19.40
CA LEU A 278 -12.03 -0.37 -20.83
C LEU A 278 -10.55 -0.66 -21.12
N LEU A 279 -9.66 -0.25 -20.24
CA LEU A 279 -8.22 -0.53 -20.32
C LEU A 279 -7.85 -1.94 -19.83
N GLY A 280 -8.82 -2.72 -19.35
CA GLY A 280 -8.59 -4.08 -18.87
C GLY A 280 -8.09 -4.18 -17.42
N TYR A 281 -8.05 -3.06 -16.69
CA TYR A 281 -7.66 -3.07 -15.27
C TYR A 281 -8.83 -3.49 -14.38
N GLY A 282 -8.51 -4.23 -13.31
CA GLY A 282 -9.38 -4.43 -12.15
C GLY A 282 -9.11 -3.39 -11.06
N LEU A 283 -9.76 -3.52 -9.92
CA LEU A 283 -9.52 -2.69 -8.76
C LEU A 283 -8.69 -3.47 -7.73
N ASP A 284 -7.45 -3.08 -7.55
CA ASP A 284 -6.57 -3.63 -6.52
C ASP A 284 -7.00 -3.15 -5.13
N PRO A 285 -6.85 -3.94 -4.04
CA PRO A 285 -7.18 -3.52 -2.69
C PRO A 285 -6.53 -2.20 -2.24
N LEU A 286 -5.30 -1.91 -2.68
CA LEU A 286 -4.65 -0.62 -2.41
C LEU A 286 -5.30 0.51 -3.22
N ALA A 287 -5.71 0.24 -4.47
CA ALA A 287 -6.33 1.22 -5.35
C ALA A 287 -7.78 1.58 -4.98
N VAL A 288 -8.45 0.81 -4.10
CA VAL A 288 -9.81 1.10 -3.58
C VAL A 288 -9.88 2.46 -2.87
N LEU A 289 -8.75 2.97 -2.36
CA LEU A 289 -8.68 4.26 -1.67
C LEU A 289 -8.68 5.46 -2.63
N VAL A 290 -8.20 5.26 -3.85
CA VAL A 290 -8.02 6.32 -4.84
C VAL A 290 -9.33 7.03 -5.21
N PRO A 291 -10.45 6.36 -5.46
CA PRO A 291 -11.72 6.99 -5.79
C PRO A 291 -12.16 8.02 -4.78
N PHE A 292 -12.01 7.72 -3.49
CA PHE A 292 -12.36 8.69 -2.45
C PHE A 292 -11.44 9.91 -2.48
N LEU A 293 -10.13 9.71 -2.64
CA LEU A 293 -9.16 10.80 -2.70
C LEU A 293 -9.44 11.70 -3.92
N VAL A 294 -9.69 11.09 -5.08
CA VAL A 294 -10.08 11.81 -6.30
C VAL A 294 -11.39 12.56 -6.08
N PHE A 295 -12.40 11.95 -5.44
CA PHE A 295 -13.66 12.62 -5.08
C PHE A 295 -13.40 13.87 -4.23
N ALA A 296 -12.63 13.73 -3.16
CA ALA A 296 -12.35 14.79 -2.21
C ALA A 296 -11.59 15.98 -2.84
N ILE A 297 -10.59 15.69 -3.71
CA ILE A 297 -9.89 16.71 -4.52
C ILE A 297 -10.90 17.47 -5.39
N GLY A 298 -11.80 16.74 -6.05
CA GLY A 298 -12.81 17.36 -6.91
C GLY A 298 -13.77 18.27 -6.14
N VAL A 299 -14.26 17.83 -5.00
CA VAL A 299 -15.12 18.68 -4.15
C VAL A 299 -14.39 19.94 -3.69
N SER A 300 -13.10 19.82 -3.33
CA SER A 300 -12.25 20.96 -2.94
C SER A 300 -12.21 22.04 -4.03
N HIS A 301 -11.88 21.66 -5.26
CA HIS A 301 -11.86 22.60 -6.39
C HIS A 301 -13.25 23.14 -6.73
N GLY A 302 -14.27 22.28 -6.61
CA GLY A 302 -15.68 22.68 -6.81
C GLY A 302 -16.13 23.77 -5.83
N VAL A 303 -15.76 23.66 -4.55
CA VAL A 303 -16.05 24.67 -3.54
C VAL A 303 -15.37 26.02 -3.85
N GLN A 304 -14.15 26.01 -4.38
CA GLN A 304 -13.46 27.22 -4.83
C GLN A 304 -14.23 27.93 -5.97
N GLN A 305 -14.72 27.15 -6.93
CA GLN A 305 -15.55 27.66 -8.03
C GLN A 305 -16.86 28.28 -7.48
N ILE A 306 -17.60 27.54 -6.64
CA ILE A 306 -18.84 28.03 -6.03
C ILE A 306 -18.61 29.31 -5.20
N ASN A 307 -17.53 29.36 -4.44
CA ASN A 307 -17.20 30.56 -3.66
C ASN A 307 -17.03 31.80 -4.57
N THR A 308 -16.39 31.66 -5.71
CA THR A 308 -16.21 32.75 -6.68
C THR A 308 -17.54 33.16 -7.33
N ILE A 309 -18.38 32.18 -7.72
CA ILE A 309 -19.69 32.41 -8.29
C ILE A 309 -20.59 33.17 -7.29
N VAL A 310 -20.65 32.72 -6.03
CA VAL A 310 -21.45 33.35 -4.98
C VAL A 310 -21.03 34.82 -4.75
N ARG A 311 -19.73 35.11 -4.77
CA ARG A 311 -19.23 36.50 -4.68
C ARG A 311 -19.68 37.35 -5.85
N GLY A 312 -19.59 36.83 -7.09
CA GLY A 312 -20.06 37.53 -8.28
C GLY A 312 -21.55 37.84 -8.20
N ILE A 313 -22.38 36.91 -7.76
CA ILE A 313 -23.82 37.14 -7.57
C ILE A 313 -24.09 38.20 -6.48
N ALA A 314 -23.34 38.16 -5.38
CA ALA A 314 -23.48 39.15 -4.31
C ALA A 314 -23.06 40.56 -4.75
N SER A 315 -22.10 40.70 -5.66
CA SER A 315 -21.74 41.99 -6.29
C SER A 315 -22.74 42.46 -7.36
N GLY A 316 -23.86 41.75 -7.56
CA GLY A 316 -24.92 42.13 -8.48
C GLY A 316 -24.84 41.49 -9.87
N GLN A 317 -23.91 40.61 -10.14
CA GLN A 317 -23.80 39.90 -11.41
C GLN A 317 -24.94 38.85 -11.56
N SER A 318 -25.32 38.53 -12.78
CA SER A 318 -26.14 37.37 -13.05
C SER A 318 -25.39 36.07 -12.76
N CYS A 319 -26.11 34.98 -12.50
CA CYS A 319 -25.47 33.68 -12.25
C CYS A 319 -24.58 33.24 -13.42
N GLU A 320 -24.99 33.50 -14.66
CA GLU A 320 -24.20 33.24 -15.85
C GLU A 320 -22.93 34.09 -15.91
N ALA A 321 -23.04 35.41 -15.67
CA ALA A 321 -21.87 36.29 -15.66
C ALA A 321 -20.88 35.93 -14.55
N ALA A 322 -21.38 35.58 -13.35
CA ALA A 322 -20.56 35.11 -12.24
C ALA A 322 -19.88 33.75 -12.54
N ALA A 323 -20.57 32.82 -13.22
CA ALA A 323 -19.98 31.53 -13.63
C ALA A 323 -18.88 31.73 -14.70
N ARG A 324 -19.10 32.66 -15.66
CA ARG A 324 -18.07 33.03 -16.67
C ARG A 324 -16.84 33.67 -16.00
N ALA A 325 -17.04 34.57 -15.05
CA ALA A 325 -15.95 35.19 -14.28
C ALA A 325 -15.21 34.14 -13.43
N SER A 326 -15.91 33.19 -12.82
CA SER A 326 -15.30 32.08 -12.07
C SER A 326 -14.46 31.20 -12.97
N PHE A 327 -14.93 30.83 -14.17
CA PHE A 327 -14.19 30.06 -15.16
C PHE A 327 -12.88 30.76 -15.52
N LYS A 328 -12.94 32.05 -15.92
CA LYS A 328 -11.74 32.83 -16.28
C LYS A 328 -10.75 32.94 -15.11
N GLY A 329 -11.23 33.29 -13.93
CA GLY A 329 -10.37 33.54 -12.78
C GLY A 329 -9.75 32.30 -12.12
N LEU A 330 -10.38 31.13 -12.28
CA LEU A 330 -9.92 29.89 -11.65
C LEU A 330 -9.42 28.83 -12.62
N LEU A 331 -9.49 29.03 -13.94
CA LEU A 331 -9.01 28.03 -14.91
C LEU A 331 -7.52 27.78 -14.74
N ILE A 332 -6.70 28.82 -14.71
CA ILE A 332 -5.24 28.67 -14.66
C ILE A 332 -4.76 28.15 -13.32
N PRO A 333 -5.11 28.74 -12.15
CA PRO A 333 -4.70 28.18 -10.87
C PRO A 333 -5.28 26.78 -10.63
N GLY A 334 -6.50 26.51 -11.12
CA GLY A 334 -7.12 25.17 -11.00
C GLY A 334 -6.44 24.12 -11.88
N VAL A 335 -6.08 24.46 -13.13
CA VAL A 335 -5.30 23.55 -13.99
C VAL A 335 -3.93 23.31 -13.39
N LEU A 336 -3.25 24.35 -12.90
CA LEU A 336 -1.94 24.23 -12.28
C LEU A 336 -1.99 23.25 -11.06
N ALA A 337 -2.98 23.44 -10.19
CA ALA A 337 -3.19 22.60 -9.03
C ALA A 337 -3.48 21.14 -9.43
N LEU A 338 -4.38 20.90 -10.37
CA LEU A 338 -4.71 19.56 -10.84
C LEU A 338 -3.54 18.90 -11.60
N VAL A 339 -2.73 19.67 -12.34
CA VAL A 339 -1.55 19.15 -13.03
C VAL A 339 -0.46 18.78 -12.02
N THR A 340 -0.24 19.54 -10.95
CA THR A 340 0.71 19.13 -9.89
C THR A 340 0.28 17.86 -9.18
N ALA A 341 -1.00 17.72 -8.86
CA ALA A 341 -1.54 16.48 -8.33
C ALA A 341 -1.39 15.31 -9.32
N LEU A 342 -1.69 15.54 -10.61
CA LEU A 342 -1.51 14.55 -11.67
C LEU A 342 -0.04 14.11 -11.79
N VAL A 343 0.90 15.03 -11.80
CA VAL A 343 2.34 14.73 -11.88
C VAL A 343 2.76 13.90 -10.66
N SER A 344 2.28 14.22 -9.47
CA SER A 344 2.58 13.45 -8.27
C SER A 344 2.10 12.00 -8.38
N PHE A 345 0.93 11.75 -8.98
CA PHE A 345 0.48 10.38 -9.25
C PHE A 345 1.29 9.71 -10.35
N VAL A 346 1.61 10.43 -11.42
CA VAL A 346 2.41 9.89 -12.53
C VAL A 346 3.80 9.47 -12.07
N THR A 347 4.42 10.19 -11.13
CA THR A 347 5.74 9.80 -10.61
C THR A 347 5.72 8.45 -9.90
N LEU A 348 4.59 8.04 -9.31
CA LEU A 348 4.45 6.71 -8.70
C LEU A 348 4.54 5.56 -9.72
N VAL A 349 4.30 5.81 -11.02
CA VAL A 349 4.47 4.80 -12.08
C VAL A 349 5.92 4.33 -12.19
N MET A 350 6.88 5.14 -11.73
CA MET A 350 8.30 4.80 -11.74
C MET A 350 8.66 3.68 -10.76
N ILE A 351 7.84 3.46 -9.74
CA ILE A 351 8.03 2.35 -8.79
C ILE A 351 7.75 1.04 -9.54
N PRO A 352 8.71 0.11 -9.59
CA PRO A 352 8.56 -1.12 -10.36
C PRO A 352 7.73 -2.18 -9.63
N ILE A 353 6.68 -1.78 -8.92
CA ILE A 353 5.72 -2.65 -8.24
C ILE A 353 4.38 -2.51 -8.95
N PRO A 354 3.83 -3.56 -9.59
CA PRO A 354 2.61 -3.48 -10.40
C PRO A 354 1.42 -2.88 -9.66
N MET A 355 1.21 -3.24 -8.40
CA MET A 355 0.13 -2.71 -7.56
C MET A 355 0.20 -1.18 -7.40
N VAL A 356 1.41 -0.61 -7.23
CA VAL A 356 1.63 0.84 -7.12
C VAL A 356 1.42 1.53 -8.46
N ARG A 357 1.85 0.90 -9.56
CA ARG A 357 1.61 1.41 -10.91
C ARG A 357 0.14 1.46 -11.25
N GLU A 358 -0.64 0.44 -10.90
CA GLU A 358 -2.10 0.43 -11.11
C GLU A 358 -2.77 1.52 -10.27
N LEU A 359 -2.37 1.71 -9.02
CA LEU A 359 -2.82 2.82 -8.18
C LEU A 359 -2.52 4.18 -8.84
N ALA A 360 -1.30 4.35 -9.34
CA ALA A 360 -0.85 5.59 -9.99
C ALA A 360 -1.66 5.88 -11.26
N ILE A 361 -1.89 4.88 -12.12
CA ILE A 361 -2.69 4.99 -13.34
C ILE A 361 -4.15 5.33 -12.98
N THR A 362 -4.73 4.60 -12.04
CA THR A 362 -6.09 4.82 -11.55
C THR A 362 -6.28 6.26 -11.07
N ALA A 363 -5.36 6.74 -10.24
CA ALA A 363 -5.42 8.08 -9.69
C ALA A 363 -5.19 9.16 -10.76
N SER A 364 -4.25 8.95 -11.66
CA SER A 364 -3.94 9.87 -12.77
C SER A 364 -5.15 10.07 -13.69
N ILE A 365 -5.84 8.99 -14.05
CA ILE A 365 -7.07 9.05 -14.85
C ILE A 365 -8.15 9.85 -14.11
N GLY A 366 -8.37 9.56 -12.82
CA GLY A 366 -9.36 10.24 -12.00
C GLY A 366 -9.12 11.73 -11.87
N VAL A 367 -7.88 12.14 -11.56
CA VAL A 367 -7.49 13.56 -11.46
C VAL A 367 -7.53 14.25 -12.82
N GLY A 368 -7.10 13.57 -13.89
CA GLY A 368 -7.20 14.09 -15.25
C GLY A 368 -8.63 14.47 -15.63
N TYR A 369 -9.61 13.64 -15.30
CA TYR A 369 -11.03 13.95 -15.51
C TYR A 369 -11.55 15.12 -14.69
N LYS A 370 -10.91 15.47 -13.56
CA LYS A 370 -11.29 16.66 -12.78
C LYS A 370 -11.08 17.96 -13.53
N ILE A 371 -10.12 18.02 -14.45
CA ILE A 371 -9.93 19.18 -15.31
C ILE A 371 -11.21 19.45 -16.10
N ILE A 372 -11.88 18.42 -16.62
CA ILE A 372 -13.12 18.57 -17.38
C ILE A 372 -14.31 18.78 -16.44
N THR A 373 -14.49 17.93 -15.43
CA THR A 373 -15.71 17.96 -14.60
C THR A 373 -15.76 19.16 -13.68
N ASN A 374 -14.66 19.61 -13.12
CA ASN A 374 -14.63 20.71 -12.15
C ASN A 374 -14.36 22.07 -12.80
N LEU A 375 -13.48 22.16 -13.82
CA LEU A 375 -13.15 23.45 -14.40
C LEU A 375 -14.00 23.83 -15.60
N VAL A 376 -14.66 22.85 -16.27
CA VAL A 376 -15.53 23.10 -17.42
C VAL A 376 -16.99 22.77 -17.09
N MET A 377 -17.30 21.52 -16.73
CA MET A 377 -18.67 21.07 -16.51
C MET A 377 -19.36 21.85 -15.38
N LEU A 378 -18.69 22.07 -14.26
CA LEU A 378 -19.25 22.73 -13.08
C LEU A 378 -19.68 24.18 -13.38
N PRO A 379 -18.82 25.09 -13.93
CA PRO A 379 -19.23 26.45 -14.28
C PRO A 379 -20.34 26.49 -15.33
N LEU A 380 -20.31 25.59 -16.33
CA LEU A 380 -21.38 25.50 -17.35
C LEU A 380 -22.71 25.14 -16.72
N ALA A 381 -22.73 24.13 -15.83
CA ALA A 381 -23.93 23.72 -15.12
C ALA A 381 -24.42 24.80 -14.14
N ALA A 382 -23.50 25.46 -13.42
CA ALA A 382 -23.82 26.56 -12.52
C ALA A 382 -24.50 27.74 -13.26
N SER A 383 -24.10 28.03 -14.51
CA SER A 383 -24.70 29.09 -15.32
C SER A 383 -26.17 28.89 -15.62
N LEU A 384 -26.70 27.67 -15.49
CA LEU A 384 -28.11 27.34 -15.69
C LEU A 384 -28.93 27.52 -14.41
N LEU A 385 -28.32 27.67 -13.24
CA LEU A 385 -29.01 27.84 -11.98
C LEU A 385 -29.60 29.25 -11.85
N LYS A 386 -30.81 29.32 -11.28
CA LYS A 386 -31.45 30.58 -10.92
C LYS A 386 -31.34 30.79 -9.42
N VAL A 387 -30.51 31.72 -9.00
CA VAL A 387 -30.25 32.01 -7.58
C VAL A 387 -30.60 33.44 -7.27
N GLY A 388 -31.38 33.66 -6.22
CA GLY A 388 -31.86 35.01 -5.82
C GLY A 388 -30.77 35.83 -5.10
N LYS A 389 -30.80 37.14 -5.19
CA LYS A 389 -29.92 38.09 -4.49
C LYS A 389 -29.91 37.86 -2.97
N THR A 390 -31.06 37.56 -2.38
CA THR A 390 -31.25 37.34 -0.94
C THR A 390 -30.34 36.23 -0.40
N TYR A 391 -30.11 35.15 -1.19
CA TYR A 391 -29.20 34.09 -0.84
C TYR A 391 -27.72 34.60 -0.89
N ALA A 392 -27.35 35.26 -1.96
CA ALA A 392 -25.99 35.77 -2.13
C ALA A 392 -25.60 36.73 -1.01
N ASP A 393 -26.50 37.65 -0.61
CA ASP A 393 -26.27 38.56 0.50
C ASP A 393 -26.15 37.85 1.86
N SER A 394 -26.91 36.79 2.08
CA SER A 394 -26.82 35.99 3.29
C SER A 394 -25.52 35.21 3.36
N ALA A 395 -25.09 34.64 2.23
CA ALA A 395 -23.85 33.89 2.10
C ALA A 395 -22.62 34.79 2.29
N MET A 396 -22.66 36.02 1.72
CA MET A 396 -21.61 37.02 1.93
C MET A 396 -21.50 37.47 3.37
N ARG A 397 -22.61 37.73 4.06
CA ARG A 397 -22.62 38.07 5.48
C ARG A 397 -22.03 36.97 6.34
N ALA A 398 -22.35 35.71 6.05
CA ALA A 398 -21.78 34.54 6.70
C ALA A 398 -20.27 34.41 6.43
N GLN A 399 -19.83 34.74 5.23
CA GLN A 399 -18.41 34.71 4.87
C GLN A 399 -17.63 35.84 5.56
N GLN A 400 -18.17 37.05 5.62
CA GLN A 400 -17.57 38.17 6.33
C GLN A 400 -17.46 37.91 7.83
N ALA A 401 -18.49 37.32 8.45
CA ALA A 401 -18.45 36.91 9.85
C ALA A 401 -17.33 35.88 10.14
N ARG A 402 -17.16 34.92 9.26
CA ARG A 402 -16.05 33.95 9.33
C ARG A 402 -14.69 34.60 9.04
N GLY A 403 -14.65 35.59 8.18
CA GLY A 403 -13.45 36.35 7.80
C GLY A 403 -12.77 37.12 8.96
N ARG A 404 -13.47 37.40 10.07
CA ARG A 404 -12.87 38.05 11.24
C ARG A 404 -11.72 37.27 11.85
N TRP A 405 -11.78 35.96 11.80
CA TRP A 405 -10.67 35.05 12.23
C TRP A 405 -9.45 35.14 11.32
N LEU A 406 -9.64 35.46 10.03
CA LEU A 406 -8.53 35.62 9.07
C LEU A 406 -7.70 36.86 9.36
N ALA A 407 -8.25 37.86 10.06
CA ALA A 407 -7.50 39.06 10.47
C ALA A 407 -6.35 38.68 11.44
N VAL A 408 -6.50 37.61 12.21
CA VAL A 408 -5.42 37.12 13.08
C VAL A 408 -4.32 36.45 12.22
N LEU A 409 -4.72 35.62 11.24
CA LEU A 409 -3.77 34.92 10.33
C LEU A 409 -3.03 35.93 9.44
N SER A 410 -3.69 37.00 9.01
CA SER A 410 -3.04 38.04 8.20
C SER A 410 -1.95 38.83 8.92
N ARG A 411 -1.84 38.71 10.28
CA ARG A 411 -0.69 39.23 11.02
C ARG A 411 0.64 38.56 10.61
N SER A 412 0.60 37.37 10.03
CA SER A 412 1.77 36.71 9.46
C SER A 412 2.44 37.56 8.36
N ALA A 413 1.71 38.46 7.72
CA ALA A 413 2.23 39.39 6.74
C ALA A 413 2.97 40.62 7.38
N GLN A 414 2.90 40.83 8.69
CA GLN A 414 3.63 41.92 9.36
C GLN A 414 5.13 41.57 9.41
N PRO A 415 6.05 42.49 9.07
CA PRO A 415 7.47 42.19 8.93
C PRO A 415 8.17 41.60 10.15
N ARG A 416 7.78 42.05 11.36
CA ARG A 416 8.36 41.51 12.62
C ARG A 416 7.89 40.10 12.87
N VAL A 417 6.59 39.84 12.68
CA VAL A 417 5.97 38.51 12.86
C VAL A 417 6.46 37.54 11.77
N ALA A 418 6.58 38.02 10.53
CA ALA A 418 7.09 37.23 9.43
C ALA A 418 8.51 36.72 9.67
N ARG A 419 9.42 37.55 10.19
CA ARG A 419 10.78 37.12 10.54
C ARG A 419 10.77 36.02 11.62
N SER A 420 9.98 36.21 12.67
CA SER A 420 9.85 35.18 13.72
C SER A 420 9.28 33.84 13.18
N ILE A 421 8.25 33.93 12.33
CA ILE A 421 7.68 32.72 11.69
C ILE A 421 8.73 32.00 10.81
N VAL A 422 9.50 32.77 10.01
CA VAL A 422 10.55 32.17 9.17
C VAL A 422 11.60 31.46 10.04
N VAL A 423 12.07 32.07 11.11
CA VAL A 423 13.06 31.46 12.01
C VAL A 423 12.49 30.21 12.67
N ILE A 424 11.27 30.28 13.20
CA ILE A 424 10.59 29.11 13.80
C ILE A 424 10.43 27.99 12.77
N THR A 425 10.01 28.32 11.55
CA THR A 425 9.82 27.34 10.47
C THR A 425 11.12 26.63 10.10
N LEU A 426 12.25 27.36 10.03
CA LEU A 426 13.58 26.78 9.78
C LEU A 426 14.07 25.92 10.95
N LEU A 427 13.79 26.31 12.19
CA LEU A 427 14.10 25.49 13.37
C LEU A 427 13.27 24.21 13.40
N VAL A 428 11.98 24.29 13.06
CA VAL A 428 11.10 23.13 12.93
C VAL A 428 11.60 22.21 11.80
N LEU A 429 12.04 22.78 10.67
CA LEU A 429 12.65 21.98 9.59
C LEU A 429 13.87 21.21 10.10
N ALA A 430 14.81 21.89 10.74
CA ALA A 430 16.02 21.27 11.25
C ALA A 430 15.70 20.19 12.30
N GLY A 431 14.79 20.48 13.24
CA GLY A 431 14.37 19.53 14.28
C GLY A 431 13.63 18.32 13.72
N SER A 432 12.68 18.52 12.80
CA SER A 432 11.94 17.42 12.18
C SER A 432 12.82 16.58 11.25
N ALA A 433 13.74 17.19 10.50
CA ALA A 433 14.70 16.48 9.67
C ALA A 433 15.66 15.63 10.52
N TRP A 434 16.17 16.18 11.62
CA TRP A 434 17.00 15.44 12.55
C TRP A 434 16.26 14.27 13.21
N TYR A 435 15.03 14.51 13.69
CA TYR A 435 14.22 13.49 14.35
C TYR A 435 13.80 12.35 13.39
N SER A 436 13.53 12.67 12.13
CA SER A 436 13.10 11.70 11.12
C SER A 436 14.24 10.98 10.38
N HIS A 437 15.51 11.28 10.70
CA HIS A 437 16.68 10.69 10.02
C HIS A 437 16.66 9.14 10.11
N ASP A 438 16.35 8.59 11.30
CA ASP A 438 16.32 7.14 11.55
C ASP A 438 14.92 6.53 11.31
N ARG A 439 14.18 7.02 10.32
CA ARG A 439 12.87 6.43 9.99
C ARG A 439 13.05 5.00 9.49
N LEU A 440 12.14 4.14 9.89
CA LEU A 440 12.20 2.72 9.55
C LEU A 440 11.43 2.47 8.25
N VAL A 441 12.04 1.66 7.36
CA VAL A 441 11.43 1.17 6.12
C VAL A 441 10.85 -0.21 6.38
N GLY A 442 9.68 -0.48 5.80
CA GLY A 442 9.00 -1.76 5.89
C GLY A 442 8.11 -1.92 7.11
N THR A 443 7.69 -3.15 7.38
CA THR A 443 6.77 -3.49 8.44
C THR A 443 7.45 -3.50 9.81
N LEU A 444 6.85 -2.82 10.78
CA LEU A 444 7.39 -2.71 12.14
C LEU A 444 6.70 -3.67 13.13
N GLN A 445 5.56 -4.25 12.76
CA GLN A 445 4.75 -5.12 13.60
C GLN A 445 4.80 -6.57 13.08
N PRO A 446 4.71 -7.59 13.96
CA PRO A 446 4.56 -8.97 13.53
C PRO A 446 3.15 -9.19 12.97
N GLY A 447 3.00 -10.12 12.03
CA GLY A 447 1.74 -10.45 11.38
C GLY A 447 1.53 -9.68 10.07
N ALA A 448 0.46 -9.99 9.32
CA ALA A 448 0.15 -9.35 8.04
C ALA A 448 0.07 -7.82 8.19
N PRO A 449 0.87 -7.05 7.44
CA PRO A 449 0.96 -5.59 7.63
C PRO A 449 -0.31 -4.86 7.23
N GLU A 450 -1.14 -5.49 6.41
CA GLU A 450 -2.41 -4.94 5.93
C GLU A 450 -3.51 -4.97 7.00
N LEU A 451 -3.38 -5.85 8.00
CA LEU A 451 -4.38 -6.10 9.03
C LEU A 451 -3.93 -5.55 10.38
N HIS A 452 -4.90 -5.20 11.22
CA HIS A 452 -4.61 -4.78 12.60
C HIS A 452 -3.99 -5.93 13.42
N ALA A 453 -3.20 -5.60 14.43
CA ALA A 453 -2.51 -6.57 15.28
C ALA A 453 -3.48 -7.52 16.03
N ASP A 454 -4.69 -7.07 16.30
CA ASP A 454 -5.78 -7.79 16.94
C ASP A 454 -6.72 -8.50 15.96
N ALA A 455 -6.52 -8.36 14.66
CA ALA A 455 -7.25 -9.11 13.63
C ALA A 455 -7.07 -10.63 13.83
N ARG A 456 -8.10 -11.41 13.49
CA ARG A 456 -8.09 -12.87 13.71
C ARG A 456 -6.87 -13.53 13.05
N TYR A 457 -6.56 -13.15 11.81
CA TYR A 457 -5.39 -13.66 11.12
C TYR A 457 -4.09 -13.43 11.92
N ASN A 458 -3.86 -12.20 12.41
CA ASN A 458 -2.65 -11.85 13.14
C ASN A 458 -2.56 -12.50 14.53
N ARG A 459 -3.70 -12.78 15.16
CA ARG A 459 -3.75 -13.58 16.40
C ARG A 459 -3.40 -15.03 16.11
N ASP A 460 -3.98 -15.63 15.07
CA ASP A 460 -3.70 -16.99 14.64
C ASP A 460 -2.20 -17.13 14.28
N ALA A 461 -1.66 -16.19 13.50
CA ALA A 461 -0.26 -16.18 13.08
C ALA A 461 0.71 -16.10 14.29
N ARG A 462 0.43 -15.22 15.23
CA ARG A 462 1.25 -15.08 16.44
C ARG A 462 1.23 -16.34 17.28
N TRP A 463 0.05 -16.91 17.50
CA TRP A 463 -0.06 -18.13 18.28
C TRP A 463 0.68 -19.30 17.63
N ILE A 464 0.59 -19.44 16.31
CA ILE A 464 1.32 -20.47 15.56
C ILE A 464 2.84 -20.26 15.67
N ALA A 465 3.32 -19.03 15.53
CA ALA A 465 4.74 -18.71 15.66
C ALA A 465 5.30 -19.03 17.06
N ASP A 466 4.50 -18.82 18.10
CA ASP A 466 4.91 -19.10 19.48
C ASP A 466 4.94 -20.61 19.79
N ASN A 467 4.12 -21.42 19.11
CA ASN A 467 3.92 -22.84 19.45
C ASN A 467 4.52 -23.83 18.45
N TYR A 468 4.91 -23.34 17.25
CA TYR A 468 5.55 -24.15 16.21
C TYR A 468 6.92 -23.55 15.83
N GLY A 469 7.84 -24.39 15.39
CA GLY A 469 9.16 -23.96 14.92
C GLY A 469 9.19 -23.53 13.44
N ASN A 470 8.18 -23.97 12.69
CA ASN A 470 8.03 -23.65 11.28
C ASN A 470 6.99 -22.52 11.13
N GLY A 471 7.46 -21.26 11.25
CA GLY A 471 6.63 -20.09 11.00
C GLY A 471 6.20 -19.97 9.52
N LEU A 472 5.30 -19.02 9.22
CA LEU A 472 4.95 -18.66 7.84
C LEU A 472 6.05 -17.88 7.13
N ASP A 473 6.91 -17.25 7.89
CA ASP A 473 7.91 -16.34 7.35
C ASP A 473 9.21 -17.12 7.17
N TRP A 474 9.45 -17.57 5.95
CA TRP A 474 10.72 -18.20 5.61
C TRP A 474 11.39 -17.47 4.46
N LEU A 475 12.70 -17.45 4.51
CA LEU A 475 13.59 -16.96 3.48
C LEU A 475 14.27 -18.17 2.84
N THR A 476 14.04 -18.42 1.56
CA THR A 476 14.77 -19.48 0.86
C THR A 476 15.99 -18.89 0.20
N VAL A 477 17.16 -19.37 0.62
CA VAL A 477 18.45 -19.07 0.00
C VAL A 477 18.76 -20.18 -0.98
N ILE A 478 19.04 -19.80 -2.23
CA ILE A 478 19.38 -20.71 -3.32
C ILE A 478 20.90 -20.74 -3.50
N LEU A 479 21.46 -21.92 -3.37
CA LEU A 479 22.83 -22.20 -3.78
C LEU A 479 22.79 -22.72 -5.21
N SER A 480 23.00 -21.84 -6.18
CA SER A 480 23.01 -22.18 -7.61
C SER A 480 24.35 -22.83 -7.97
N THR A 481 24.27 -23.96 -8.64
CA THR A 481 25.40 -24.78 -9.07
C THR A 481 25.33 -25.08 -10.57
N PRO A 482 26.38 -25.53 -11.22
CA PRO A 482 26.31 -26.04 -12.58
C PRO A 482 25.31 -27.20 -12.69
N SER A 483 24.68 -27.37 -13.85
CA SER A 483 23.78 -28.52 -14.09
C SER A 483 24.51 -29.85 -13.92
N ASN A 484 23.79 -30.86 -13.46
CA ASN A 484 24.29 -32.21 -13.17
C ASN A 484 25.36 -32.28 -12.06
N SER A 485 25.25 -31.42 -11.04
CA SER A 485 26.19 -31.39 -9.91
C SER A 485 25.75 -32.27 -8.74
N CYS A 486 24.91 -33.29 -8.98
CA CYS A 486 24.39 -34.20 -7.94
C CYS A 486 25.46 -35.01 -7.21
N ASP A 487 26.65 -35.14 -7.77
CA ASP A 487 27.81 -35.89 -7.23
C ASP A 487 28.85 -35.01 -6.55
N ASN A 488 28.68 -33.70 -6.57
CA ASN A 488 29.68 -32.79 -6.05
C ASN A 488 29.51 -32.56 -4.54
N VAL A 489 30.19 -33.36 -3.75
CA VAL A 489 30.22 -33.31 -2.28
C VAL A 489 30.60 -31.92 -1.73
N SER A 490 31.43 -31.17 -2.46
CA SER A 490 31.90 -29.86 -2.00
C SER A 490 30.76 -28.86 -1.84
N PHE A 491 29.73 -28.96 -2.70
CA PHE A 491 28.57 -28.07 -2.63
C PHE A 491 27.67 -28.38 -1.44
N GLY A 492 27.40 -29.67 -1.15
CA GLY A 492 26.67 -30.06 0.05
C GLY A 492 27.38 -29.69 1.36
N ARG A 493 28.68 -29.86 1.40
CA ARG A 493 29.49 -29.44 2.57
C ARG A 493 29.52 -27.93 2.75
N TYR A 494 29.59 -27.20 1.65
CA TYR A 494 29.50 -25.73 1.70
C TYR A 494 28.16 -25.29 2.24
N GLN A 495 27.07 -25.93 1.80
CA GLN A 495 25.73 -25.66 2.30
C GLN A 495 25.60 -25.97 3.80
N ASP A 496 26.14 -27.07 4.27
CA ASP A 496 26.13 -27.44 5.70
C ASP A 496 26.86 -26.40 6.58
N GLN A 497 27.99 -25.87 6.10
CA GLN A 497 28.71 -24.78 6.77
C GLN A 497 27.88 -23.49 6.78
N PHE A 498 27.28 -23.12 5.64
CA PHE A 498 26.39 -21.98 5.53
C PHE A 498 25.20 -22.09 6.50
N ASP A 499 24.52 -23.22 6.52
CA ASP A 499 23.36 -23.47 7.39
C ASP A 499 23.74 -23.41 8.87
N THR A 500 24.91 -23.92 9.22
CA THR A 500 25.44 -23.84 10.59
C THR A 500 25.62 -22.39 11.05
N VAL A 501 26.13 -21.53 10.19
CA VAL A 501 26.27 -20.10 10.50
C VAL A 501 24.91 -19.43 10.58
N MET A 502 24.00 -19.73 9.64
CA MET A 502 22.66 -19.12 9.60
C MET A 502 21.79 -19.49 10.82
N ARG A 503 21.94 -20.69 11.39
CA ARG A 503 21.23 -21.07 12.64
C ARG A 503 21.56 -20.18 13.83
N HIS A 504 22.71 -19.52 13.82
CA HIS A 504 23.15 -18.63 14.89
C HIS A 504 22.82 -17.16 14.65
N VAL A 505 22.22 -16.83 13.49
CA VAL A 505 21.82 -15.45 13.16
C VAL A 505 20.57 -15.08 13.98
N PRO A 506 20.59 -13.94 14.69
CA PRO A 506 19.42 -13.47 15.43
C PRO A 506 18.21 -13.32 14.51
N GLY A 507 17.07 -13.89 14.92
CA GLY A 507 15.82 -13.87 14.15
C GLY A 507 15.62 -15.11 13.26
N VAL A 508 16.57 -16.03 13.15
CA VAL A 508 16.38 -17.34 12.54
C VAL A 508 15.96 -18.33 13.63
N LEU A 509 14.79 -18.97 13.45
CA LEU A 509 14.26 -19.98 14.37
C LEU A 509 14.79 -21.37 14.07
N SER A 510 14.82 -21.71 12.78
CA SER A 510 15.29 -23.00 12.30
C SER A 510 15.76 -22.89 10.85
N VAL A 511 16.58 -23.85 10.43
CA VAL A 511 17.02 -24.00 9.05
C VAL A 511 16.69 -25.41 8.61
N SER A 512 16.12 -25.55 7.42
CA SER A 512 15.88 -26.83 6.78
C SER A 512 16.45 -26.80 5.38
N SER A 513 17.34 -27.71 5.05
CA SER A 513 18.10 -27.66 3.81
C SER A 513 18.30 -29.03 3.17
N PHE A 514 18.81 -29.02 1.94
CA PHE A 514 19.27 -30.24 1.29
C PHE A 514 20.39 -30.93 2.11
N ALA A 515 21.33 -30.16 2.66
CA ALA A 515 22.41 -30.70 3.48
C ALA A 515 21.88 -31.38 4.77
N ASP A 516 20.82 -30.84 5.39
CA ASP A 516 20.16 -31.48 6.53
C ASP A 516 19.50 -32.79 6.16
N GLN A 517 18.77 -32.84 5.04
CA GLN A 517 18.18 -34.05 4.54
C GLN A 517 19.29 -35.10 4.25
N MET A 518 20.39 -34.68 3.63
CA MET A 518 21.53 -35.51 3.33
C MET A 518 22.10 -36.18 4.61
N LYS A 519 22.25 -35.42 5.68
CA LYS A 519 22.72 -35.96 6.97
C LYS A 519 21.77 -36.99 7.56
N ILE A 520 20.47 -36.70 7.54
CA ILE A 520 19.43 -37.61 8.05
C ILE A 520 19.44 -38.93 7.27
N TYR A 521 19.47 -38.85 5.94
CA TYR A 521 19.49 -40.07 5.11
C TYR A 521 20.81 -40.83 5.25
N ASN A 522 21.96 -40.15 5.37
CA ASN A 522 23.24 -40.80 5.53
C ASN A 522 23.31 -41.54 6.89
N GLU A 523 22.84 -40.98 7.98
CA GLU A 523 22.71 -41.63 9.26
C GLU A 523 21.76 -42.85 9.14
N GLY A 524 20.59 -42.67 8.50
CA GLY A 524 19.60 -43.71 8.32
C GLY A 524 20.14 -44.91 7.58
N TYR A 525 20.83 -44.71 6.45
CA TYR A 525 21.43 -45.80 5.66
C TYR A 525 22.66 -46.45 6.32
N ASN A 526 23.20 -45.87 7.39
CA ASN A 526 24.26 -46.40 8.19
C ASN A 526 23.82 -46.87 9.58
N GLU A 527 22.66 -47.51 9.65
CA GLU A 527 22.11 -48.15 10.87
C GLU A 527 21.89 -47.18 12.04
N GLY A 528 21.64 -45.90 11.77
CA GLY A 528 21.46 -44.87 12.79
C GLY A 528 22.71 -44.51 13.57
N ASN A 529 23.86 -44.75 13.01
CA ASN A 529 25.09 -44.39 13.65
C ASN A 529 25.24 -42.87 13.69
N PRO A 530 25.25 -42.23 14.90
CA PRO A 530 25.34 -40.77 15.01
C PRO A 530 26.61 -40.18 14.40
N ALA A 531 27.69 -41.01 14.23
CA ALA A 531 28.88 -40.54 13.55
C ALA A 531 28.66 -40.30 12.05
N MET A 532 27.60 -40.89 11.50
CA MET A 532 27.19 -40.70 10.09
C MET A 532 26.17 -39.55 9.89
N PHE A 533 25.80 -38.83 10.95
CA PHE A 533 25.02 -37.61 10.82
C PHE A 533 25.87 -36.48 10.23
N THR A 534 26.36 -36.71 9.02
CA THR A 534 27.22 -35.78 8.28
C THR A 534 26.96 -35.90 6.76
N VAL A 535 27.37 -34.89 6.02
CA VAL A 535 27.37 -34.97 4.55
C VAL A 535 28.41 -36.02 4.11
N PRO A 536 28.03 -37.05 3.31
CA PRO A 536 28.98 -38.10 2.86
C PRO A 536 30.20 -37.50 2.19
N LEU A 537 31.36 -38.14 2.41
CA LEU A 537 32.63 -37.75 1.76
C LEU A 537 32.80 -38.44 0.41
N ASP A 538 32.16 -39.57 0.22
CA ASP A 538 32.17 -40.35 -1.03
C ASP A 538 31.14 -39.82 -2.02
N ALA A 539 31.57 -39.50 -3.24
CA ALA A 539 30.71 -38.92 -4.27
C ALA A 539 29.60 -39.87 -4.74
N ALA A 540 29.87 -41.22 -4.76
CA ALA A 540 28.88 -42.18 -5.16
C ALA A 540 27.74 -42.31 -4.14
N ASN A 541 28.09 -42.35 -2.85
CA ASN A 541 27.09 -42.34 -1.77
C ASN A 541 26.31 -41.00 -1.73
N TYR A 542 27.01 -39.91 -1.89
CA TYR A 542 26.37 -38.58 -1.96
C TYR A 542 25.36 -38.49 -3.11
N ALA A 543 25.74 -38.96 -4.33
CA ALA A 543 24.85 -38.97 -5.49
C ALA A 543 23.63 -39.87 -5.28
N ALA A 544 23.82 -41.07 -4.67
CA ALA A 544 22.71 -42.00 -4.39
C ALA A 544 21.67 -41.35 -3.45
N LEU A 545 22.14 -40.69 -2.39
CA LEU A 545 21.27 -39.99 -1.44
C LEU A 545 20.61 -38.73 -2.07
N ALA A 546 21.33 -38.03 -2.94
CA ALA A 546 20.77 -36.88 -3.65
C ALA A 546 19.58 -37.28 -4.53
N VAL A 547 19.58 -38.44 -5.16
CA VAL A 547 18.44 -38.95 -5.93
C VAL A 547 17.21 -39.17 -5.03
N GLU A 548 17.40 -39.72 -3.84
CA GLU A 548 16.29 -39.91 -2.89
C GLU A 548 15.70 -38.61 -2.40
N ILE A 549 16.57 -37.65 -2.03
CA ILE A 549 16.16 -36.31 -1.58
C ILE A 549 15.47 -35.54 -2.72
N GLY A 550 15.93 -35.71 -3.97
CA GLY A 550 15.34 -35.08 -5.15
C GLY A 550 13.88 -35.49 -5.44
N ARG A 551 13.42 -36.60 -4.82
CA ARG A 551 11.99 -37.00 -4.87
C ARG A 551 11.10 -36.08 -4.01
N VAL A 552 11.68 -35.39 -3.05
CA VAL A 552 10.99 -34.43 -2.18
C VAL A 552 11.21 -33.03 -2.75
N ARG A 553 10.14 -32.39 -3.19
CA ARG A 553 10.21 -31.01 -3.71
C ARG A 553 10.72 -30.05 -2.64
N GLY A 554 11.49 -29.07 -3.07
CA GLY A 554 11.87 -27.94 -2.24
C GLY A 554 13.34 -27.88 -1.85
N PHE A 555 14.11 -28.96 -1.98
CA PHE A 555 15.50 -29.01 -1.53
C PHE A 555 16.52 -29.07 -2.68
N LEU A 556 16.18 -29.76 -3.75
CA LEU A 556 17.04 -30.01 -4.90
C LEU A 556 16.24 -29.87 -6.20
N SER A 557 16.80 -29.20 -7.20
CA SER A 557 16.20 -29.17 -8.55
C SER A 557 16.42 -30.48 -9.29
N LYS A 558 15.54 -30.75 -10.26
CA LYS A 558 15.64 -31.95 -11.10
C LYS A 558 16.96 -32.06 -11.86
N ASP A 559 17.52 -30.92 -12.27
CA ASP A 559 18.78 -30.83 -13.02
C ASP A 559 20.01 -30.70 -12.10
N CYS A 560 19.84 -30.85 -10.77
CA CYS A 560 20.90 -30.70 -9.78
C CYS A 560 21.71 -29.38 -9.91
N ASN A 561 21.01 -28.29 -10.29
CA ASN A 561 21.63 -26.98 -10.44
C ASN A 561 21.25 -26.02 -9.32
N MET A 562 20.54 -26.51 -8.30
CA MET A 562 20.07 -25.74 -7.16
C MET A 562 20.02 -26.61 -5.91
N LEU A 563 20.62 -26.10 -4.83
CA LEU A 563 20.42 -26.58 -3.47
C LEU A 563 19.70 -25.48 -2.69
N ALA A 564 18.64 -25.81 -1.98
CA ALA A 564 17.86 -24.82 -1.22
C ALA A 564 18.11 -24.94 0.29
N SER A 565 18.22 -23.77 0.96
CA SER A 565 18.21 -23.62 2.41
C SER A 565 17.02 -22.75 2.80
N HIS A 566 16.06 -23.31 3.52
CA HIS A 566 14.90 -22.60 4.04
C HIS A 566 15.19 -22.10 5.45
N LEU A 567 15.31 -20.79 5.59
CA LEU A 567 15.55 -20.12 6.87
C LEU A 567 14.18 -19.67 7.42
N PHE A 568 13.69 -20.28 8.48
CA PHE A 568 12.45 -19.91 9.14
C PHE A 568 12.69 -18.77 10.12
N LEU A 569 11.95 -17.67 9.98
CA LEU A 569 12.15 -16.45 10.72
C LEU A 569 11.19 -16.33 11.91
N ALA A 570 11.62 -15.64 12.94
CA ALA A 570 10.83 -15.38 14.14
C ALA A 570 9.61 -14.48 13.87
N ASP A 571 9.77 -13.55 12.95
CA ASP A 571 8.72 -12.64 12.48
C ASP A 571 9.13 -12.07 11.11
N HIS A 572 8.19 -11.35 10.46
CA HIS A 572 8.48 -10.66 9.20
C HIS A 572 8.72 -9.16 9.35
N LYS A 573 9.17 -8.71 10.51
CA LYS A 573 9.60 -7.32 10.66
C LYS A 573 10.77 -7.03 9.72
N ALA A 574 10.76 -5.84 9.16
CA ALA A 574 11.83 -5.40 8.28
C ALA A 574 13.22 -5.53 8.93
N ALA A 575 13.33 -5.26 10.24
CA ALA A 575 14.59 -5.38 10.97
C ALA A 575 15.10 -6.84 11.01
N THR A 576 14.21 -7.82 11.27
CA THR A 576 14.55 -9.24 11.29
C THR A 576 14.97 -9.72 9.90
N ILE A 577 14.16 -9.44 8.88
CA ILE A 577 14.43 -9.84 7.50
C ILE A 577 15.75 -9.24 6.99
N ASN A 578 15.94 -7.92 7.17
CA ASN A 578 17.15 -7.23 6.73
C ASN A 578 18.40 -7.73 7.46
N GLY A 579 18.29 -8.04 8.76
CA GLY A 579 19.39 -8.63 9.54
C GLY A 579 19.84 -9.97 8.98
N VAL A 580 18.89 -10.86 8.67
CA VAL A 580 19.19 -12.18 8.08
C VAL A 580 19.74 -12.04 6.66
N ILE A 581 19.16 -11.19 5.82
CA ILE A 581 19.66 -10.93 4.46
C ILE A 581 21.09 -10.40 4.50
N GLN A 582 21.40 -9.48 5.42
CA GLN A 582 22.74 -8.94 5.55
C GLN A 582 23.74 -10.02 6.00
N ALA A 583 23.33 -10.92 6.88
CA ALA A 583 24.15 -12.06 7.28
C ALA A 583 24.44 -12.99 6.08
N VAL A 584 23.42 -13.30 5.26
CA VAL A 584 23.61 -14.09 4.03
C VAL A 584 24.55 -13.39 3.05
N LYS A 585 24.37 -12.07 2.81
CA LYS A 585 25.25 -11.28 1.93
C LYS A 585 26.70 -11.28 2.45
N THR A 586 26.89 -11.10 3.75
CA THR A 586 28.20 -11.13 4.39
C THR A 586 28.88 -12.49 4.21
N TYR A 587 28.15 -13.58 4.42
CA TYR A 587 28.66 -14.93 4.20
C TYR A 587 29.06 -15.15 2.73
N ARG A 588 28.18 -14.79 1.78
CA ARG A 588 28.42 -14.86 0.33
C ARG A 588 29.71 -14.16 -0.08
N ASP A 589 29.95 -12.97 0.47
CA ASP A 589 31.11 -12.15 0.10
C ASP A 589 32.42 -12.68 0.70
N GLN A 590 32.36 -13.30 1.90
CA GLN A 590 33.52 -13.84 2.62
C GLN A 590 33.92 -15.27 2.20
N HIS A 591 32.95 -16.10 1.80
CA HIS A 591 33.11 -17.51 1.51
C HIS A 591 32.75 -17.83 0.05
N LYS A 592 33.69 -17.63 -0.85
CA LYS A 592 33.49 -17.92 -2.28
C LYS A 592 33.94 -19.32 -2.63
N LEU A 593 33.08 -20.10 -3.27
CA LEU A 593 33.38 -21.42 -3.81
C LEU A 593 33.22 -21.40 -5.33
N ALA A 594 34.22 -21.86 -6.08
CA ALA A 594 34.13 -21.90 -7.55
C ALA A 594 33.00 -22.81 -8.02
N GLY A 595 32.17 -22.32 -8.92
CA GLY A 595 31.01 -23.03 -9.45
C GLY A 595 29.76 -22.98 -8.55
N LEU A 596 29.77 -22.25 -7.41
CA LEU A 596 28.61 -22.07 -6.55
C LEU A 596 28.35 -20.59 -6.36
N GLU A 597 27.09 -20.18 -6.56
CA GLU A 597 26.61 -18.82 -6.34
C GLU A 597 25.47 -18.84 -5.33
N ILE A 598 25.59 -18.06 -4.25
CA ILE A 598 24.48 -17.83 -3.32
C ILE A 598 23.56 -16.76 -3.91
N ARG A 599 22.32 -17.12 -4.19
CA ARG A 599 21.26 -16.24 -4.70
C ARG A 599 20.18 -16.04 -3.65
N LEU A 600 19.87 -14.83 -3.38
CA LEU A 600 18.78 -14.38 -2.52
C LEU A 600 17.53 -14.16 -3.37
N ALA A 601 16.44 -14.27 -2.92
CA ALA A 601 15.75 -14.89 -1.81
C ALA A 601 14.39 -15.30 -2.36
N ALA A 602 14.04 -16.54 -2.25
CA ALA A 602 12.68 -16.99 -2.53
C ALA A 602 11.89 -17.07 -1.20
N GLY A 603 10.59 -17.36 -1.29
CA GLY A 603 9.71 -17.46 -0.14
C GLY A 603 9.05 -16.12 0.22
N ASN A 604 8.16 -16.16 1.21
CA ASN A 604 7.35 -15.00 1.60
C ASN A 604 8.20 -13.83 2.11
N ALA A 605 9.15 -14.10 2.99
CA ALA A 605 10.07 -13.09 3.51
C ALA A 605 10.97 -12.49 2.42
N GLY A 606 11.35 -13.26 1.39
CA GLY A 606 12.12 -12.78 0.26
C GLY A 606 11.36 -11.77 -0.60
N VAL A 607 10.07 -12.00 -0.83
CA VAL A 607 9.20 -11.06 -1.53
C VAL A 607 9.04 -9.76 -0.74
N ILE A 608 8.80 -9.86 0.58
CA ILE A 608 8.70 -8.68 1.46
C ILE A 608 10.02 -7.88 1.45
N ALA A 609 11.15 -8.57 1.50
CA ALA A 609 12.46 -7.92 1.43
C ALA A 609 12.66 -7.17 0.11
N ALA A 610 12.32 -7.79 -1.02
CA ALA A 610 12.40 -7.15 -2.33
C ALA A 610 11.52 -5.89 -2.41
N VAL A 611 10.32 -5.96 -1.85
CA VAL A 611 9.40 -4.82 -1.77
C VAL A 611 9.98 -3.69 -0.92
N ASN A 612 10.54 -4.00 0.25
CA ASN A 612 11.14 -3.00 1.13
C ASN A 612 12.37 -2.33 0.50
N ASP A 613 13.25 -3.12 -0.14
CA ASP A 613 14.41 -2.63 -0.89
C ASP A 613 13.99 -1.65 -2.00
N GLU A 614 12.93 -1.97 -2.72
CA GLU A 614 12.44 -1.14 -3.81
C GLU A 614 11.76 0.14 -3.32
N VAL A 615 11.03 0.07 -2.21
CA VAL A 615 10.45 1.24 -1.55
C VAL A 615 11.55 2.20 -1.07
N GLU A 616 12.61 1.67 -0.45
CA GLU A 616 13.74 2.46 0.02
C GLU A 616 14.49 3.14 -1.14
N LYS A 617 14.79 2.39 -2.21
CA LYS A 617 15.46 2.91 -3.40
C LYS A 617 14.63 3.96 -4.15
N SER A 618 13.31 3.80 -4.18
CA SER A 618 12.39 4.65 -4.95
C SER A 618 12.07 5.96 -4.23
N GLU A 619 12.19 6.06 -2.91
CA GLU A 619 11.74 7.20 -2.11
C GLU A 619 12.41 8.52 -2.55
N LEU A 620 13.74 8.57 -2.52
CA LEU A 620 14.48 9.80 -2.81
C LEU A 620 14.33 10.26 -4.27
N PRO A 621 14.51 9.41 -5.30
CA PRO A 621 14.29 9.80 -6.68
C PRO A 621 12.89 10.33 -6.92
N MET A 622 11.88 9.66 -6.38
CA MET A 622 10.48 10.03 -6.56
C MET A 622 10.19 11.40 -5.94
N MET A 623 10.67 11.67 -4.72
CA MET A 623 10.53 12.98 -4.09
C MET A 623 11.22 14.07 -4.92
N LEU A 624 12.41 13.80 -5.46
CA LEU A 624 13.13 14.74 -6.33
C LEU A 624 12.35 15.05 -7.62
N TYR A 625 11.70 14.04 -8.23
CA TYR A 625 10.87 14.27 -9.43
C TYR A 625 9.64 15.11 -9.11
N VAL A 626 8.94 14.83 -8.01
CA VAL A 626 7.76 15.60 -7.61
C VAL A 626 8.14 17.06 -7.31
N TYR A 627 9.16 17.28 -6.48
CA TYR A 627 9.63 18.64 -6.18
C TYR A 627 10.17 19.34 -7.42
N GLY A 628 10.93 18.65 -8.25
CA GLY A 628 11.44 19.19 -9.52
C GLY A 628 10.31 19.64 -10.45
N ALA A 629 9.26 18.84 -10.58
CA ALA A 629 8.10 19.20 -11.38
C ALA A 629 7.34 20.39 -10.78
N ILE A 630 7.16 20.45 -9.46
CA ILE A 630 6.52 21.58 -8.79
C ILE A 630 7.34 22.86 -9.00
N VAL A 631 8.65 22.80 -8.81
CA VAL A 631 9.56 23.94 -9.05
C VAL A 631 9.46 24.44 -10.49
N LEU A 632 9.47 23.54 -11.48
CA LEU A 632 9.32 23.88 -12.89
C LEU A 632 7.97 24.55 -13.18
N LEU A 633 6.87 24.01 -12.64
CA LEU A 633 5.53 24.56 -12.84
C LEU A 633 5.39 25.93 -12.19
N VAL A 634 5.88 26.10 -10.95
CA VAL A 634 5.89 27.40 -10.24
C VAL A 634 6.71 28.43 -11.03
N PHE A 635 7.89 28.04 -11.52
CA PHE A 635 8.73 28.92 -12.31
C PHE A 635 8.09 29.29 -13.66
N ALA A 636 7.51 28.32 -14.34
CA ALA A 636 6.84 28.54 -15.65
C ALA A 636 5.69 29.55 -15.55
N VAL A 637 4.92 29.48 -14.46
CA VAL A 637 3.74 30.35 -14.24
C VAL A 637 4.13 31.72 -13.72
N TYR A 638 4.94 31.77 -12.66
CA TYR A 638 5.22 33.02 -11.97
C TYR A 638 6.51 33.73 -12.42
N ARG A 639 7.43 32.98 -13.06
CA ARG A 639 8.75 33.48 -13.55
C ARG A 639 9.53 34.25 -12.48
N ASP A 640 9.39 33.83 -11.23
CA ASP A 640 10.00 34.46 -10.06
C ASP A 640 10.54 33.39 -9.12
N TRP A 641 11.84 33.40 -8.85
CA TRP A 641 12.49 32.44 -7.92
C TRP A 641 11.97 32.58 -6.49
N ARG A 642 11.47 33.77 -6.09
CA ARG A 642 10.86 34.01 -4.79
C ARG A 642 9.57 33.20 -4.62
N ALA A 643 8.81 33.05 -5.71
CA ALA A 643 7.64 32.18 -5.73
C ALA A 643 8.01 30.73 -5.41
N ILE A 644 9.13 30.25 -5.97
CA ILE A 644 9.62 28.89 -5.72
C ILE A 644 9.89 28.70 -4.23
N ILE A 645 10.68 29.58 -3.62
CA ILE A 645 11.00 29.47 -2.19
C ILE A 645 9.74 29.61 -1.32
N ALA A 646 8.90 30.61 -1.61
CA ALA A 646 7.69 30.85 -0.81
C ALA A 646 6.67 29.71 -0.88
N CYS A 647 6.57 29.00 -2.00
CA CYS A 647 5.65 27.85 -2.15
C CYS A 647 6.29 26.52 -1.73
N CYS A 648 7.54 26.24 -2.14
CA CYS A 648 8.13 24.92 -1.95
C CYS A 648 8.75 24.73 -0.55
N LEU A 649 9.35 25.75 0.06
CA LEU A 649 10.01 25.60 1.37
C LEU A 649 9.02 25.26 2.50
N PRO A 650 7.85 25.94 2.65
CA PRO A 650 6.83 25.52 3.60
C PRO A 650 6.35 24.08 3.37
N LEU A 651 6.24 23.65 2.12
CA LEU A 651 5.87 22.29 1.73
C LEU A 651 6.93 21.27 2.16
N THR A 652 8.22 21.59 1.98
CA THR A 652 9.34 20.76 2.45
C THR A 652 9.29 20.59 3.97
N VAL A 653 9.03 21.67 4.70
CA VAL A 653 8.86 21.61 6.17
C VAL A 653 7.73 20.68 6.55
N ALA A 654 6.58 20.79 5.87
CA ALA A 654 5.43 19.92 6.10
C ALA A 654 5.78 18.44 5.84
N THR A 655 6.57 18.14 4.81
CA THR A 655 7.02 16.78 4.49
C THR A 655 7.88 16.19 5.63
N PHE A 656 8.86 16.95 6.14
CA PHE A 656 9.69 16.47 7.25
C PHE A 656 8.90 16.33 8.56
N ILE A 657 7.91 17.20 8.82
CA ILE A 657 6.96 17.02 9.92
C ILE A 657 6.15 15.73 9.72
N GLY A 658 5.75 15.41 8.50
CA GLY A 658 5.07 14.16 8.16
C GLY A 658 5.92 12.93 8.47
N TYR A 659 7.20 12.93 8.09
CA TYR A 659 8.12 11.84 8.45
C TYR A 659 8.34 11.73 9.96
N ALA A 660 8.44 12.85 10.66
CA ALA A 660 8.52 12.86 12.12
C ALA A 660 7.28 12.26 12.76
N PHE A 661 6.10 12.56 12.22
CA PHE A 661 4.83 12.01 12.69
C PHE A 661 4.70 10.50 12.40
N MET A 662 5.17 10.02 11.23
CA MET A 662 5.27 8.58 10.93
C MET A 662 6.11 7.86 12.00
N LYS A 663 7.29 8.40 12.31
CA LYS A 663 8.17 7.83 13.34
C LYS A 663 7.50 7.81 14.71
N GLN A 664 6.82 8.91 15.08
CA GLN A 664 6.07 9.02 16.35
C GLN A 664 4.98 7.94 16.48
N LEU A 665 4.25 7.67 15.39
CA LEU A 665 3.18 6.66 15.36
C LEU A 665 3.68 5.23 15.12
N GLN A 666 4.99 5.01 15.01
CA GLN A 666 5.57 3.73 14.65
C GLN A 666 4.97 3.17 13.34
N ILE A 667 4.81 4.03 12.36
CA ILE A 667 4.38 3.68 11.00
C ILE A 667 5.62 3.65 10.12
N GLY A 668 5.95 2.47 9.57
CA GLY A 668 7.08 2.33 8.66
C GLY A 668 6.77 2.84 7.25
N LEU A 669 7.82 3.12 6.49
CA LEU A 669 7.70 3.43 5.08
C LEU A 669 7.49 2.14 4.30
N THR A 670 6.29 1.96 3.75
CA THR A 670 5.84 0.76 3.03
C THR A 670 5.29 1.12 1.66
N VAL A 671 4.95 0.13 0.86
CA VAL A 671 4.24 0.30 -0.42
C VAL A 671 2.96 1.15 -0.28
N ALA A 672 2.27 1.05 0.86
CA ALA A 672 1.05 1.80 1.12
C ALA A 672 1.33 3.24 1.58
N THR A 673 2.34 3.46 2.43
CA THR A 673 2.61 4.78 3.01
C THR A 673 3.48 5.69 2.14
N LEU A 674 4.30 5.13 1.27
CA LEU A 674 5.13 5.88 0.32
C LEU A 674 4.30 6.77 -0.62
N PRO A 675 3.22 6.27 -1.28
CA PRO A 675 2.32 7.11 -2.07
C PRO A 675 1.70 8.26 -1.28
N VAL A 676 1.42 8.05 0.01
CA VAL A 676 0.83 9.07 0.90
C VAL A 676 1.72 10.31 1.00
N MET A 677 3.02 10.10 1.19
CA MET A 677 3.98 11.22 1.31
C MET A 677 4.06 12.03 0.02
N VAL A 678 4.06 11.35 -1.13
CA VAL A 678 4.06 11.98 -2.46
C VAL A 678 2.78 12.77 -2.71
N LEU A 679 1.64 12.18 -2.37
CA LEU A 679 0.32 12.81 -2.53
C LEU A 679 0.15 14.01 -1.64
N ALA A 680 0.63 13.94 -0.40
CA ALA A 680 0.58 15.05 0.53
C ALA A 680 1.36 16.27 0.03
N VAL A 681 2.47 16.03 -0.69
CA VAL A 681 3.24 17.09 -1.38
C VAL A 681 2.44 17.66 -2.56
N GLY A 682 1.93 16.80 -3.44
CA GLY A 682 1.22 17.23 -4.65
C GLY A 682 -0.09 17.97 -4.40
N ILE A 683 -0.86 17.53 -3.39
CA ILE A 683 -2.12 18.19 -3.01
C ILE A 683 -1.86 19.40 -2.10
N GLY A 684 -0.82 19.31 -1.26
CA GLY A 684 -0.49 20.38 -0.32
C GLY A 684 -0.08 21.69 -0.98
N VAL A 685 0.52 21.64 -2.16
CA VAL A 685 0.94 22.83 -2.91
C VAL A 685 -0.25 23.63 -3.46
N ASP A 686 -1.42 23.01 -3.62
CA ASP A 686 -2.63 23.69 -4.11
C ASP A 686 -3.01 24.88 -3.26
N TYR A 687 -2.89 24.76 -1.94
CA TYR A 687 -3.18 25.86 -1.02
C TYR A 687 -2.26 27.05 -1.26
N ALA A 688 -0.99 26.77 -1.52
CA ALA A 688 0.00 27.78 -1.84
C ALA A 688 -0.32 28.50 -3.16
N PHE A 689 -0.76 27.78 -4.19
CA PHE A 689 -1.08 28.36 -5.49
C PHE A 689 -2.26 29.33 -5.41
N TYR A 690 -3.33 29.00 -4.71
CA TYR A 690 -4.47 29.91 -4.57
C TYR A 690 -4.08 31.21 -3.88
N ILE A 691 -3.30 31.12 -2.80
CA ILE A 691 -2.86 32.31 -2.04
C ILE A 691 -1.86 33.13 -2.88
N TYR A 692 -0.85 32.46 -3.46
CA TYR A 692 0.21 33.14 -4.18
C TYR A 692 -0.27 33.77 -5.48
N ASN A 693 -1.22 33.14 -6.18
CA ASN A 693 -1.84 33.69 -7.37
C ASN A 693 -2.57 35.02 -7.07
N ARG A 694 -3.36 35.07 -5.98
CA ARG A 694 -4.03 36.32 -5.55
C ARG A 694 -3.02 37.36 -5.08
N LEU A 695 -1.97 36.95 -4.39
CA LEU A 695 -0.86 37.84 -4.05
C LEU A 695 -0.28 38.52 -5.29
N GLN A 696 0.01 37.74 -6.36
CA GLN A 696 0.57 38.26 -7.61
C GLN A 696 -0.36 39.29 -8.27
N LEU A 697 -1.67 39.05 -8.27
CA LEU A 697 -2.67 39.98 -8.81
C LEU A 697 -2.67 41.31 -8.07
N HIS A 698 -2.64 41.30 -6.74
CA HIS A 698 -2.59 42.52 -5.92
C HIS A 698 -1.27 43.29 -6.03
N LEU A 699 -0.15 42.57 -6.14
CA LEU A 699 1.16 43.20 -6.38
C LEU A 699 1.24 43.82 -7.79
N ALA A 700 0.62 43.21 -8.79
CA ALA A 700 0.54 43.80 -10.13
C ALA A 700 -0.34 45.07 -10.18
N ALA A 701 -1.32 45.18 -9.27
CA ALA A 701 -2.10 46.38 -9.06
C ALA A 701 -1.36 47.49 -8.29
N GLY A 702 -0.08 47.27 -7.93
CA GLY A 702 0.78 48.24 -7.27
C GLY A 702 0.63 48.33 -5.74
N LEU A 703 -0.07 47.37 -5.12
CA LEU A 703 -0.21 47.35 -3.66
C LEU A 703 1.10 46.87 -2.99
N PRO A 704 1.44 47.45 -1.82
CA PRO A 704 2.57 46.94 -1.02
C PRO A 704 2.34 45.51 -0.55
N ILE A 705 3.41 44.73 -0.37
CA ILE A 705 3.37 43.30 -0.10
C ILE A 705 2.48 42.94 1.09
N GLU A 706 2.48 43.72 2.17
CA GLU A 706 1.67 43.45 3.36
C GLU A 706 0.16 43.61 3.06
N GLN A 707 -0.23 44.65 2.32
CA GLN A 707 -1.62 44.84 1.91
C GLN A 707 -2.05 43.82 0.88
N ALA A 708 -1.17 43.54 -0.09
CA ALA A 708 -1.43 42.50 -1.13
C ALA A 708 -1.69 41.13 -0.50
N LEU A 709 -0.89 40.71 0.48
CA LEU A 709 -1.09 39.47 1.22
C LEU A 709 -2.34 39.48 2.09
N HIS A 710 -2.59 40.60 2.78
CA HIS A 710 -3.80 40.73 3.58
C HIS A 710 -5.05 40.55 2.71
N ASN A 711 -5.11 41.17 1.57
CA ASN A 711 -6.23 41.06 0.63
C ASN A 711 -6.32 39.65 0.06
N ALA A 712 -5.19 39.03 -0.33
CA ALA A 712 -5.17 37.69 -0.85
C ALA A 712 -5.71 36.69 0.18
N ILE A 713 -5.28 36.77 1.45
CA ILE A 713 -5.76 35.90 2.53
C ILE A 713 -7.25 36.14 2.78
N GLN A 714 -7.73 37.37 2.77
CA GLN A 714 -9.16 37.64 2.93
C GLN A 714 -10.03 37.09 1.78
N GLU A 715 -9.47 37.04 0.58
CA GLU A 715 -10.21 36.56 -0.60
C GLU A 715 -10.32 35.05 -0.66
N VAL A 716 -9.22 34.33 -0.46
CA VAL A 716 -9.18 32.88 -0.68
C VAL A 716 -8.99 32.06 0.60
N GLY A 717 -8.55 32.68 1.70
CA GLY A 717 -8.17 31.97 2.91
C GLY A 717 -9.29 31.16 3.53
N ILE A 718 -10.55 31.68 3.59
CA ILE A 718 -11.70 30.91 4.13
C ILE A 718 -11.97 29.67 3.30
N ALA A 719 -11.95 29.78 1.98
CA ALA A 719 -12.18 28.65 1.10
C ALA A 719 -11.05 27.63 1.25
N THR A 720 -9.80 28.08 1.33
CA THR A 720 -8.63 27.22 1.55
C THR A 720 -8.70 26.47 2.87
N ILE A 721 -9.03 27.15 3.97
CA ILE A 721 -9.21 26.51 5.28
C ILE A 721 -10.34 25.48 5.23
N PHE A 722 -11.47 25.84 4.64
CA PHE A 722 -12.61 24.95 4.54
C PHE A 722 -12.28 23.71 3.73
N THR A 723 -11.64 23.85 2.57
CA THR A 723 -11.27 22.72 1.71
C THR A 723 -10.26 21.81 2.40
N ALA A 724 -9.25 22.35 3.07
CA ALA A 724 -8.26 21.55 3.80
C ALA A 724 -8.90 20.76 4.96
N ILE A 725 -9.76 21.40 5.74
CA ILE A 725 -10.48 20.74 6.84
C ILE A 725 -11.43 19.67 6.30
N THR A 726 -12.14 19.94 5.23
CA THR A 726 -13.06 18.98 4.62
C THR A 726 -12.32 17.76 4.08
N LEU A 727 -11.16 17.96 3.41
CA LEU A 727 -10.27 16.89 2.99
C LEU A 727 -9.76 16.08 4.19
N ALA A 728 -9.27 16.76 5.21
CA ALA A 728 -8.75 16.10 6.40
C ALA A 728 -9.81 15.27 7.12
N ILE A 729 -11.04 15.80 7.30
CA ILE A 729 -12.17 15.06 7.91
C ILE A 729 -12.53 13.84 7.06
N GLY A 730 -12.63 14.02 5.75
CA GLY A 730 -12.99 12.95 4.84
C GLY A 730 -11.99 11.78 4.92
N VAL A 731 -10.69 12.08 4.89
CA VAL A 731 -9.64 11.05 4.98
C VAL A 731 -9.49 10.50 6.40
N ALA A 732 -9.75 11.32 7.43
CA ALA A 732 -9.69 10.87 8.82
C ALA A 732 -10.68 9.74 9.14
N THR A 733 -11.79 9.61 8.38
CA THR A 733 -12.72 8.47 8.52
C THR A 733 -12.03 7.13 8.30
N TRP A 734 -10.98 7.09 7.49
CA TRP A 734 -10.21 5.87 7.25
C TRP A 734 -9.47 5.36 8.49
N SER A 735 -9.20 6.23 9.45
CA SER A 735 -8.58 5.83 10.72
C SER A 735 -9.37 4.77 11.50
N PHE A 736 -10.64 4.59 11.16
CA PHE A 736 -11.55 3.61 11.74
C PHE A 736 -11.72 2.36 10.87
N SER A 737 -10.94 2.21 9.80
CA SER A 737 -11.00 1.05 8.92
C SER A 737 -10.50 -0.22 9.60
N ASP A 738 -11.10 -1.35 9.25
CA ASP A 738 -10.63 -2.68 9.64
C ASP A 738 -9.27 -3.04 9.00
N LEU A 739 -8.89 -2.32 7.94
CA LEU A 739 -7.59 -2.47 7.30
C LEU A 739 -6.58 -1.48 7.89
N LYS A 740 -5.52 -2.01 8.49
CA LYS A 740 -4.48 -1.21 9.15
C LYS A 740 -3.80 -0.24 8.21
N PHE A 741 -3.40 -0.69 7.00
CA PHE A 741 -2.73 0.19 6.05
C PHE A 741 -3.61 1.39 5.66
N GLN A 742 -4.92 1.18 5.52
CA GLN A 742 -5.89 2.25 5.26
C GLN A 742 -6.00 3.19 6.45
N ALA A 743 -6.07 2.64 7.67
CA ALA A 743 -6.12 3.45 8.89
C ALA A 743 -4.87 4.31 9.05
N ASP A 744 -3.70 3.75 8.78
CA ASP A 744 -2.43 4.48 8.84
C ASP A 744 -2.33 5.56 7.75
N MET A 745 -2.74 5.26 6.50
CA MET A 745 -2.85 6.26 5.43
C MET A 745 -3.80 7.40 5.79
N GLY A 746 -4.95 7.06 6.39
CA GLY A 746 -5.95 8.04 6.83
C GLY A 746 -5.40 9.01 7.86
N LYS A 747 -4.70 8.50 8.89
CA LYS A 747 -4.04 9.32 9.92
C LYS A 747 -2.98 10.23 9.33
N LEU A 748 -2.12 9.68 8.46
CA LEU A 748 -1.02 10.42 7.83
C LEU A 748 -1.54 11.51 6.90
N LEU A 749 -2.47 11.20 5.99
CA LEU A 749 -3.02 12.18 5.06
C LEU A 749 -3.79 13.29 5.77
N ALA A 750 -4.64 12.94 6.75
CA ALA A 750 -5.39 13.93 7.52
C ALA A 750 -4.44 14.90 8.24
N PHE A 751 -3.40 14.37 8.89
CA PHE A 751 -2.37 15.18 9.54
C PHE A 751 -1.63 16.07 8.54
N MET A 752 -1.20 15.50 7.40
CA MET A 752 -0.46 16.24 6.37
C MET A 752 -1.29 17.37 5.74
N PHE A 753 -2.58 17.16 5.50
CA PHE A 753 -3.46 18.23 4.97
C PHE A 753 -3.60 19.38 5.95
N LEU A 754 -3.68 19.09 7.26
CA LEU A 754 -3.73 20.14 8.29
C LEU A 754 -2.39 20.86 8.42
N VAL A 755 -1.26 20.15 8.40
CA VAL A 755 0.07 20.77 8.44
C VAL A 755 0.30 21.64 7.21
N ASN A 756 -0.03 21.14 6.00
CA ASN A 756 0.08 21.91 4.76
C ASN A 756 -0.79 23.19 4.81
N LEU A 757 -2.01 23.11 5.37
CA LEU A 757 -2.85 24.28 5.59
C LEU A 757 -2.16 25.31 6.50
N VAL A 758 -1.63 24.87 7.63
CA VAL A 758 -0.93 25.76 8.58
C VAL A 758 0.27 26.41 7.90
N MET A 759 1.07 25.63 7.16
CA MET A 759 2.23 26.14 6.44
C MET A 759 1.84 27.14 5.34
N ALA A 760 0.78 26.87 4.58
CA ALA A 760 0.29 27.78 3.53
C ALA A 760 -0.28 29.08 4.10
N MET A 761 -0.93 29.05 5.28
CA MET A 761 -1.53 30.24 5.90
C MET A 761 -0.57 31.06 6.75
N THR A 762 0.56 30.49 7.16
CA THR A 762 1.52 31.16 8.07
C THR A 762 2.90 31.31 7.44
N ALA A 763 3.55 30.22 7.06
CA ALA A 763 4.93 30.22 6.57
C ALA A 763 5.03 30.83 5.17
N LEU A 764 4.14 30.49 4.23
CA LEU A 764 4.16 31.05 2.88
C LEU A 764 4.06 32.59 2.89
N PRO A 765 3.09 33.24 3.57
CA PRO A 765 3.03 34.69 3.67
C PRO A 765 4.29 35.29 4.30
N ALA A 766 4.83 34.65 5.32
CA ALA A 766 6.03 35.12 6.02
C ALA A 766 7.27 35.06 5.10
N PHE A 767 7.48 33.98 4.37
CA PHE A 767 8.56 33.87 3.38
C PHE A 767 8.39 34.89 2.25
N ALA A 768 7.19 35.08 1.73
CA ALA A 768 6.92 36.06 0.69
C ALA A 768 7.29 37.50 1.13
N VAL A 769 6.93 37.89 2.37
CA VAL A 769 7.28 39.21 2.92
C VAL A 769 8.78 39.37 3.15
N VAL A 770 9.42 38.36 3.74
CA VAL A 770 10.85 38.42 4.06
C VAL A 770 11.68 38.48 2.78
N LEU A 771 11.35 37.64 1.80
CA LEU A 771 12.05 37.61 0.50
C LEU A 771 11.86 38.92 -0.29
N GLU A 772 10.66 39.50 -0.31
CA GLU A 772 10.41 40.77 -0.98
C GLU A 772 11.18 41.92 -0.33
N LYS A 773 11.35 41.93 1.02
CA LYS A 773 12.13 42.94 1.74
C LYS A 773 13.62 42.78 1.62
N MET A 774 14.12 41.54 1.58
CA MET A 774 15.56 41.26 1.41
C MET A 774 16.01 41.47 -0.05
N PHE A 775 15.15 41.14 -1.01
CA PHE A 775 15.43 41.21 -2.43
C PHE A 775 14.26 41.91 -3.14
N PRO A 776 14.12 43.24 -3.06
CA PRO A 776 13.00 43.94 -3.66
C PRO A 776 12.97 43.80 -5.18
N ARG A 777 11.77 43.80 -5.75
CA ARG A 777 11.57 43.71 -7.20
C ARG A 777 12.06 44.99 -7.89
N LYS A 778 12.83 44.81 -8.96
CA LYS A 778 13.37 45.90 -9.75
C LYS A 778 12.43 46.38 -10.86
N SER A 779 11.41 45.60 -11.21
CA SER A 779 10.44 45.91 -12.28
C SER A 779 9.03 45.53 -11.86
N PRO A 780 8.00 46.29 -12.32
CA PRO A 780 6.61 45.92 -12.07
C PRO A 780 6.27 44.55 -12.65
N ILE A 781 5.40 43.83 -11.94
CA ILE A 781 4.95 42.49 -12.37
C ILE A 781 4.21 42.65 -13.70
N LYS A 782 4.77 42.12 -14.76
CA LYS A 782 4.01 41.91 -16.01
C LYS A 782 3.17 40.65 -15.80
N LEU A 783 1.88 40.83 -15.50
CA LEU A 783 0.97 39.68 -15.53
C LEU A 783 1.07 39.04 -16.91
N ASN A 784 1.35 37.74 -16.93
CA ASN A 784 1.10 36.96 -18.15
C ASN A 784 -0.36 37.22 -18.53
N SER A 785 -0.63 37.47 -19.82
CA SER A 785 -2.00 37.70 -20.32
C SER A 785 -3.00 36.64 -19.85
N ALA A 786 -2.52 35.48 -19.44
CA ALA A 786 -3.24 34.38 -18.85
C ALA A 786 -3.62 34.60 -17.35
N LEU A 787 -2.89 35.44 -16.60
CA LEU A 787 -3.14 35.75 -15.19
C LEU A 787 -3.87 37.10 -15.01
N ALA A 788 -4.02 37.89 -16.08
CA ALA A 788 -4.55 39.26 -16.03
C ALA A 788 -6.10 39.37 -15.99
N HIS A 789 -6.80 38.21 -15.93
CA HIS A 789 -8.28 38.18 -15.93
C HIS A 789 -8.82 37.46 -14.67
#